data_0c1ab68be8ecb79c65b50e296ed2c1fa
#
_entry.id   0c1ab68be8ecb79c65b50e296ed2c1fa
#
_cell.length_a   1.000
_cell.length_b   1.000
_cell.length_c   1.000
_cell.angle_alpha   90.00
_cell.angle_beta   90.00
_cell.angle_gamma   90.00
#
_symmetry.space_group_name_H-M   'P 1'
#
loop_
_entity.id
_entity.type
_entity.pdbx_description
1 polymer ?
#
loop_
_entity_poly.entity_id
_entity_poly.type
_entity_poly.pdbx_seq_one_letter_code
_entity_poly.pdbx_strand_id
1 'polypeptide(L)'
;MGLTLLVSAYRLCRLAMSGPEASAEAPGSKNQGGWWAEGFEACQEISPGMNLEIQAALNRILPELHQAISATKQAAGPEDLRRGMAEILALVEEAWLMPTVGREVAKGLCDGIRLEGGLDLLLSLLQSADPETKCQAGKLLEQILVAENRDRVARIGLGVILNLAKERDSLPLAQSTAGILEHMFKHSEETCSQLISSGGLDAILYWCRWNDPPVLRHCAMALANCAMYGGQANQRLMVEKKAAEWLFPLAFAKDDVVAQFHACLAVAVLATSKEMEKEVEQSGTLALVEPFIASLHPEXFAHTLLGSSDNSQGRTAEDLQRLLPLLDSSRPEAQCIAAFYLCVEAAIKARHRKTEIFTEIGAVQSLKRIVCYSPNGTTSSLAKKALRTMGEEVPQRLLPSVPNWKPLEVQHWLQQIGFAKFCPSFLEYQVDGDLLLRLTEEDLWGDLGMASSITRKRFLRELAELKTYANYSTCDRSNLADWLGSVDPKFRQYTYSLVSCGIDRNFLHRVTEQQLQEDCQVALGFHRVRILSAAREMLHSPLPCSSGKSTSEGTDVFISYRRSTGSQLASLLKVHLQLRGFSVFLDVEKLEAGKFEDKLTQSVMGARNFVLVLSPNALDKCMGDADCKDWVHKEITTALTCGKNIVPVTNNFAWPEPEGLPEDMRSILKFNGVKWCHEYQEATIEKIIRFLQGRCSRDSSGGSENGLECSPPLGQT
;
A
#
# COMPACT_ATOMS: atom_id res chain seq x y z
N MET A 1 20.84 -3.12 15.95
CA MET A 1 22.21 -3.35 16.51
C MET A 1 22.27 -4.54 17.46
N GLY A 2 21.39 -4.67 18.46
CA GLY A 2 21.43 -5.80 19.41
C GLY A 2 21.34 -7.19 18.77
N LEU A 3 20.58 -7.34 17.71
CA LEU A 3 20.37 -8.62 17.02
C LEU A 3 21.56 -9.05 16.15
N THR A 4 22.27 -8.08 15.58
CA THR A 4 23.48 -8.34 14.79
C THR A 4 24.63 -8.82 15.72
N LEU A 5 24.64 -8.33 16.97
CA LEU A 5 25.60 -8.71 17.97
C LEU A 5 25.37 -10.16 18.48
N LEU A 6 24.12 -10.59 18.64
CA LEU A 6 23.77 -11.98 19.01
C LEU A 6 24.25 -12.97 17.96
N VAL A 7 24.06 -12.66 16.67
CA VAL A 7 24.51 -13.49 15.56
C VAL A 7 26.04 -13.49 15.46
N SER A 8 26.67 -12.33 15.71
CA SER A 8 28.13 -12.21 15.71
C SER A 8 28.76 -13.00 16.88
N ALA A 9 28.17 -12.93 18.08
CA ALA A 9 28.59 -13.66 19.23
C ALA A 9 28.49 -15.19 19.01
N TYR A 10 27.41 -15.64 18.39
CA TYR A 10 27.21 -17.05 18.04
C TYR A 10 28.24 -17.52 16.99
N ARG A 11 28.51 -16.68 15.98
CA ARG A 11 29.53 -16.96 14.95
C ARG A 11 30.93 -17.04 15.57
N LEU A 12 31.26 -16.12 16.49
CA LEU A 12 32.54 -16.07 17.16
C LEU A 12 32.76 -17.31 18.09
N CYS A 13 31.73 -17.73 18.81
CA CYS A 13 31.77 -18.94 19.63
C CYS A 13 32.03 -20.20 18.80
N ARG A 14 31.43 -20.30 17.61
CA ARG A 14 31.63 -21.45 16.73
C ARG A 14 33.04 -21.47 16.07
N LEU A 15 33.54 -20.28 15.70
CA LEU A 15 34.90 -20.15 15.16
C LEU A 15 35.99 -20.48 16.23
N ALA A 16 35.72 -20.14 17.48
CA ALA A 16 36.59 -20.48 18.60
C ALA A 16 36.61 -21.99 18.90
N MET A 17 35.53 -22.71 18.55
CA MET A 17 35.41 -24.15 18.75
C MET A 17 35.96 -24.99 17.60
N SER A 18 36.31 -24.38 16.47
CA SER A 18 36.89 -25.06 15.32
C SER A 18 38.42 -24.89 15.18
N GLY A 19 39.09 -24.58 16.27
CA GLY A 19 40.56 -24.57 16.33
C GLY A 19 41.16 -25.99 16.33
N PRO A 20 42.44 -26.16 15.99
CA PRO A 20 43.04 -27.47 15.73
C PRO A 20 43.01 -28.38 16.96
N GLU A 21 42.78 -29.65 16.68
CA GLU A 21 42.69 -30.74 17.66
C GLU A 21 43.79 -30.68 18.73
N ALA A 22 43.42 -30.43 19.97
CA ALA A 22 44.27 -30.67 21.11
C ALA A 22 43.70 -31.85 21.88
N SER A 23 44.59 -32.76 22.17
CA SER A 23 44.37 -34.05 22.78
C SER A 23 43.55 -34.05 24.06
N ALA A 24 42.80 -35.11 24.22
CA ALA A 24 41.89 -35.39 25.31
C ALA A 24 42.56 -35.46 26.69
N GLU A 25 42.05 -34.66 27.63
CA GLU A 25 42.05 -35.01 29.04
C GLU A 25 40.69 -34.65 29.60
N ALA A 26 40.02 -35.60 30.17
CA ALA A 26 38.72 -35.45 30.77
C ALA A 26 38.82 -34.81 32.16
N PRO A 27 38.11 -33.72 32.43
CA PRO A 27 37.82 -33.34 33.80
C PRO A 27 36.33 -33.40 34.08
N GLY A 28 36.06 -33.67 35.33
CA GLY A 28 34.71 -33.93 35.84
C GLY A 28 33.71 -32.81 35.70
N SER A 29 32.49 -33.26 35.79
CA SER A 29 31.24 -32.54 35.76
C SER A 29 31.25 -31.15 36.41
N LYS A 30 31.26 -30.10 35.60
CA LYS A 30 30.68 -28.79 35.96
C LYS A 30 30.45 -27.99 34.67
N ASN A 31 29.26 -27.52 34.53
CA ASN A 31 28.71 -26.67 33.51
C ASN A 31 28.02 -27.40 32.35
N GLN A 32 26.74 -27.68 32.58
CA GLN A 32 25.76 -27.92 31.54
C GLN A 32 25.21 -26.57 31.00
N GLY A 33 26.08 -25.59 30.79
CA GLY A 33 25.73 -24.43 30.00
C GLY A 33 26.19 -24.70 28.58
N GLY A 34 25.28 -24.98 27.67
CA GLY A 34 25.62 -25.16 26.29
C GLY A 34 26.26 -23.89 25.70
N TRP A 35 26.82 -24.02 24.51
CA TRP A 35 27.48 -22.92 23.76
C TRP A 35 26.67 -21.64 23.69
N TRP A 36 25.36 -21.70 23.87
CA TRP A 36 24.47 -20.53 23.89
C TRP A 36 24.66 -19.63 25.13
N ALA A 37 25.21 -20.16 26.23
CA ALA A 37 25.39 -19.36 27.45
C ALA A 37 26.51 -18.32 27.30
N GLU A 38 27.54 -18.62 26.48
CA GLU A 38 28.68 -17.71 26.27
C GLU A 38 28.36 -16.54 25.30
N GLY A 39 27.37 -16.71 24.43
CA GLY A 39 26.98 -15.69 23.46
C GLY A 39 26.25 -14.46 24.06
N PHE A 40 25.75 -14.59 25.29
CA PHE A 40 24.93 -13.54 25.91
C PHE A 40 25.71 -12.40 26.55
N GLU A 41 26.97 -12.58 26.88
CA GLU A 41 27.77 -11.55 27.51
C GLU A 41 28.09 -10.37 26.60
N ALA A 42 27.85 -10.50 25.27
CA ALA A 42 28.15 -9.46 24.28
C ALA A 42 26.99 -8.49 24.01
N CYS A 43 25.79 -8.71 24.55
CA CYS A 43 24.63 -7.86 24.30
C CYS A 43 24.43 -6.80 25.38
N GLN A 44 25.20 -5.71 25.31
CA GLN A 44 25.13 -4.62 26.29
C GLN A 44 24.10 -3.53 25.95
N GLU A 45 23.41 -3.60 24.81
CA GLU A 45 22.52 -2.53 24.33
C GLU A 45 21.03 -2.75 24.60
N ILE A 46 20.63 -3.93 25.08
CA ILE A 46 19.25 -4.23 25.45
C ILE A 46 19.08 -3.90 26.96
N SER A 47 17.91 -3.39 27.34
CA SER A 47 17.67 -3.08 28.77
C SER A 47 17.94 -4.32 29.64
N PRO A 48 18.58 -4.17 30.78
CA PRO A 48 18.98 -5.33 31.60
C PRO A 48 17.85 -6.29 31.94
N GLY A 49 16.64 -5.79 32.17
CA GLY A 49 15.49 -6.63 32.48
C GLY A 49 15.02 -7.45 31.28
N MET A 50 14.98 -6.84 30.11
CA MET A 50 14.58 -7.50 28.86
C MET A 50 15.62 -8.55 28.45
N ASN A 51 16.90 -8.25 28.63
CA ASN A 51 18.00 -9.19 28.33
C ASN A 51 17.90 -10.46 29.20
N LEU A 52 17.56 -10.31 30.48
CA LEU A 52 17.35 -11.44 31.40
C LEU A 52 16.15 -12.30 30.96
N GLU A 53 15.09 -11.67 30.50
CA GLU A 53 13.88 -12.37 30.03
C GLU A 53 14.18 -13.19 28.76
N ILE A 54 14.89 -12.60 27.80
CA ILE A 54 15.33 -13.28 26.57
C ILE A 54 16.22 -14.46 26.93
N GLN A 55 17.20 -14.23 27.81
CA GLN A 55 18.15 -15.24 28.24
C GLN A 55 17.46 -16.42 28.93
N ALA A 56 16.52 -16.14 29.82
CA ALA A 56 15.75 -17.18 30.53
C ALA A 56 14.92 -18.02 29.54
N ALA A 57 14.28 -17.38 28.56
CA ALA A 57 13.48 -18.07 27.55
C ALA A 57 14.36 -18.95 26.65
N LEU A 58 15.49 -18.40 26.17
CA LEU A 58 16.43 -19.16 25.32
C LEU A 58 17.07 -20.32 26.07
N ASN A 59 17.47 -20.14 27.33
CA ASN A 59 18.04 -21.22 28.19
C ASN A 59 17.04 -22.37 28.38
N ARG A 60 15.73 -22.06 28.38
CA ARG A 60 14.67 -23.08 28.46
C ARG A 60 14.47 -23.81 27.14
N ILE A 61 14.38 -23.08 26.05
CA ILE A 61 13.89 -23.61 24.77
C ILE A 61 15.03 -24.20 23.90
N LEU A 62 16.23 -23.60 23.89
CA LEU A 62 17.34 -24.06 23.02
C LEU A 62 17.74 -25.50 23.24
N PRO A 63 17.80 -26.01 24.50
CA PRO A 63 18.09 -27.45 24.71
C PRO A 63 17.05 -28.37 24.08
N GLU A 64 15.76 -28.02 24.19
CA GLU A 64 14.67 -28.78 23.59
C GLU A 64 14.76 -28.73 22.04
N LEU A 65 15.07 -27.55 21.50
CA LEU A 65 15.31 -27.36 20.07
C LEU A 65 16.48 -28.22 19.57
N HIS A 66 17.59 -28.20 20.27
CA HIS A 66 18.77 -29.02 19.94
C HIS A 66 18.42 -30.51 19.91
N GLN A 67 17.66 -30.96 20.90
CA GLN A 67 17.21 -32.37 20.99
C GLN A 67 16.29 -32.71 19.79
N ALA A 68 15.36 -31.83 19.47
CA ALA A 68 14.41 -32.02 18.34
C ALA A 68 15.16 -32.06 16.99
N ILE A 69 16.13 -31.18 16.78
CA ILE A 69 16.96 -31.15 15.57
C ILE A 69 17.77 -32.46 15.46
N SER A 70 18.40 -32.90 16.55
CA SER A 70 19.18 -34.13 16.58
C SER A 70 18.31 -35.35 16.29
N ALA A 71 17.13 -35.43 16.88
CA ALA A 71 16.17 -36.51 16.65
C ALA A 71 15.73 -36.54 15.19
N THR A 72 15.48 -35.36 14.61
CA THR A 72 15.07 -35.25 13.19
C THR A 72 16.17 -35.73 12.24
N LYS A 73 17.43 -35.39 12.54
CA LYS A 73 18.59 -35.83 11.74
C LYS A 73 18.80 -37.34 11.80
N GLN A 74 18.47 -37.97 12.95
CA GLN A 74 18.65 -39.40 13.20
C GLN A 74 17.39 -40.20 12.87
N ALA A 75 16.36 -39.59 12.32
CA ALA A 75 15.07 -40.24 12.06
C ALA A 75 15.22 -41.43 11.13
N ALA A 76 14.61 -42.56 11.52
CA ALA A 76 14.68 -43.83 10.79
C ALA A 76 13.67 -43.89 9.63
N GLY A 77 12.66 -43.03 9.64
CA GLY A 77 11.60 -43.06 8.61
C GLY A 77 10.82 -41.77 8.51
N PRO A 78 9.89 -41.68 7.55
CA PRO A 78 9.15 -40.45 7.31
C PRO A 78 8.29 -39.96 8.49
N GLU A 79 7.73 -40.87 9.28
CA GLU A 79 6.92 -40.51 10.45
C GLU A 79 7.77 -39.82 11.54
N ASP A 80 8.98 -40.34 11.78
CA ASP A 80 9.92 -39.75 12.75
C ASP A 80 10.40 -38.38 12.28
N LEU A 81 10.67 -38.23 10.97
CA LEU A 81 11.01 -36.95 10.34
C LEU A 81 9.90 -35.94 10.56
N ARG A 82 8.66 -36.30 10.26
CA ARG A 82 7.50 -35.41 10.39
C ARG A 82 7.25 -35.03 11.84
N ARG A 83 7.42 -35.97 12.77
CA ARG A 83 7.29 -35.71 14.21
C ARG A 83 8.36 -34.71 14.68
N GLY A 84 9.61 -34.94 14.28
CA GLY A 84 10.72 -34.04 14.63
C GLY A 84 10.50 -32.60 14.08
N MET A 85 10.09 -32.49 12.82
CA MET A 85 9.77 -31.18 12.21
C MET A 85 8.61 -30.51 12.94
N ALA A 86 7.58 -31.26 13.34
CA ALA A 86 6.43 -30.71 14.07
C ALA A 86 6.84 -30.20 15.45
N GLU A 87 7.75 -30.89 16.13
CA GLU A 87 8.31 -30.45 17.42
C GLU A 87 9.09 -29.14 17.27
N ILE A 88 9.96 -29.06 16.24
CA ILE A 88 10.72 -27.85 15.94
C ILE A 88 9.77 -26.68 15.65
N LEU A 89 8.75 -26.92 14.81
CA LEU A 89 7.77 -25.91 14.44
C LEU A 89 7.01 -25.39 15.68
N ALA A 90 6.59 -26.31 16.58
CA ALA A 90 5.89 -25.93 17.80
C ALA A 90 6.74 -25.02 18.71
N LEU A 91 8.04 -25.30 18.82
CA LEU A 91 8.97 -24.47 19.61
C LEU A 91 9.15 -23.08 18.98
N VAL A 92 9.26 -23.02 17.65
CA VAL A 92 9.40 -21.75 16.92
C VAL A 92 8.12 -20.91 17.07
N GLU A 93 6.96 -21.54 16.92
CA GLU A 93 5.66 -20.86 17.09
C GLU A 93 5.48 -20.34 18.53
N GLU A 94 5.85 -21.14 19.53
CA GLU A 94 5.84 -20.70 20.94
C GLU A 94 6.70 -19.46 21.12
N ALA A 95 7.89 -19.44 20.53
CA ALA A 95 8.80 -18.30 20.62
C ALA A 95 8.20 -17.04 19.99
N TRP A 96 7.65 -17.16 18.77
CA TRP A 96 7.03 -16.00 18.07
C TRP A 96 5.88 -15.39 18.89
N LEU A 97 5.13 -16.22 19.62
CA LEU A 97 3.95 -15.78 20.37
C LEU A 97 4.30 -15.16 21.73
N MET A 98 5.54 -15.22 22.18
CA MET A 98 5.94 -14.62 23.46
C MET A 98 5.72 -13.10 23.45
N PRO A 99 5.05 -12.54 24.48
CA PRO A 99 4.89 -11.09 24.57
C PRO A 99 6.25 -10.41 24.75
N THR A 100 6.42 -9.24 24.17
CA THR A 100 7.55 -8.33 24.33
C THR A 100 8.86 -8.84 23.73
N VAL A 101 9.32 -10.07 24.05
CA VAL A 101 10.63 -10.61 23.67
C VAL A 101 10.54 -11.69 22.58
N GLY A 102 9.34 -11.96 22.06
CA GLY A 102 9.12 -13.08 21.14
C GLY A 102 9.97 -13.04 19.89
N ARG A 103 10.16 -11.88 19.30
CA ARG A 103 10.98 -11.72 18.08
C ARG A 103 12.45 -12.13 18.34
N GLU A 104 13.01 -11.66 19.44
CA GLU A 104 14.40 -11.94 19.81
C GLU A 104 14.59 -13.42 20.13
N VAL A 105 13.65 -14.01 20.87
CA VAL A 105 13.68 -15.45 21.21
C VAL A 105 13.53 -16.29 19.94
N ALA A 106 12.54 -16.00 19.10
CA ALA A 106 12.30 -16.72 17.85
C ALA A 106 13.49 -16.60 16.90
N LYS A 107 14.11 -15.42 16.81
CA LYS A 107 15.33 -15.23 16.01
C LYS A 107 16.48 -16.11 16.54
N GLY A 108 16.64 -16.22 17.85
CA GLY A 108 17.62 -17.11 18.46
C GLY A 108 17.41 -18.58 18.05
N LEU A 109 16.14 -19.02 18.03
CA LEU A 109 15.81 -20.37 17.58
C LEU A 109 16.09 -20.55 16.08
N CYS A 110 15.72 -19.58 15.25
CA CYS A 110 15.97 -19.61 13.80
C CYS A 110 17.48 -19.69 13.50
N ASP A 111 18.29 -18.95 14.23
CA ASP A 111 19.75 -18.99 14.14
C ASP A 111 20.29 -20.37 14.58
N GLY A 112 19.75 -20.92 15.66
CA GLY A 112 20.11 -22.26 16.15
C GLY A 112 19.83 -23.33 15.09
N ILE A 113 18.67 -23.30 14.47
CA ILE A 113 18.31 -24.25 13.40
C ILE A 113 19.32 -24.16 12.26
N ARG A 114 19.67 -22.96 11.81
CA ARG A 114 20.64 -22.75 10.72
C ARG A 114 22.02 -23.29 11.11
N LEU A 115 22.51 -22.89 12.26
CA LEU A 115 23.86 -23.17 12.69
C LEU A 115 24.08 -24.65 13.03
N GLU A 116 23.02 -25.35 13.41
CA GLU A 116 23.05 -26.80 13.61
C GLU A 116 22.79 -27.60 12.33
N GLY A 117 22.69 -26.95 11.19
CA GLY A 117 22.48 -27.60 9.90
C GLY A 117 21.04 -28.00 9.62
N GLY A 118 20.10 -27.53 10.43
CA GLY A 118 18.66 -27.79 10.24
C GLY A 118 18.09 -27.16 8.97
N LEU A 119 18.59 -25.99 8.61
CA LEU A 119 18.16 -25.31 7.39
C LEU A 119 18.55 -26.12 6.13
N ASP A 120 19.80 -26.64 6.10
CA ASP A 120 20.26 -27.46 4.98
C ASP A 120 19.46 -28.78 4.90
N LEU A 121 19.13 -29.35 6.05
CA LEU A 121 18.27 -30.54 6.16
C LEU A 121 16.86 -30.24 5.55
N LEU A 122 16.26 -29.11 5.90
CA LEU A 122 14.95 -28.72 5.36
C LEU A 122 14.99 -28.55 3.84
N LEU A 123 16.04 -27.92 3.30
CA LEU A 123 16.20 -27.76 1.85
C LEU A 123 16.32 -29.12 1.15
N SER A 124 16.98 -30.10 1.80
CA SER A 124 17.03 -31.49 1.30
C SER A 124 15.65 -32.15 1.34
N LEU A 125 14.90 -32.00 2.43
CA LEU A 125 13.57 -32.60 2.61
C LEU A 125 12.53 -32.00 1.66
N LEU A 126 12.71 -30.77 1.22
CA LEU A 126 11.85 -30.13 0.19
C LEU A 126 11.97 -30.82 -1.17
N GLN A 127 13.02 -31.62 -1.38
CA GLN A 127 13.20 -32.42 -2.60
C GLN A 127 12.69 -33.86 -2.43
N SER A 128 12.09 -34.20 -1.30
CA SER A 128 11.55 -35.51 -0.99
C SER A 128 10.44 -35.90 -1.94
N ALA A 129 10.35 -37.20 -2.27
CA ALA A 129 9.24 -37.76 -3.04
C ALA A 129 7.95 -37.89 -2.19
N ASP A 130 8.06 -37.86 -0.86
CA ASP A 130 6.91 -37.93 0.04
C ASP A 130 6.25 -36.55 0.16
N PRO A 131 5.01 -36.37 -0.32
CA PRO A 131 4.34 -35.05 -0.31
C PRO A 131 4.14 -34.49 1.09
N GLU A 132 3.86 -35.33 2.09
CA GLU A 132 3.65 -34.86 3.49
C GLU A 132 4.94 -34.35 4.10
N THR A 133 6.06 -35.04 3.91
CA THR A 133 7.38 -34.59 4.36
C THR A 133 7.76 -33.26 3.70
N LYS A 134 7.52 -33.15 2.39
CA LYS A 134 7.75 -31.92 1.62
C LYS A 134 6.93 -30.75 2.16
N CYS A 135 5.62 -30.94 2.41
CA CYS A 135 4.74 -29.91 2.96
C CYS A 135 5.14 -29.47 4.37
N GLN A 136 5.50 -30.44 5.22
CA GLN A 136 5.94 -30.16 6.59
C GLN A 136 7.26 -29.36 6.59
N ALA A 137 8.21 -29.74 5.76
CA ALA A 137 9.46 -29.02 5.60
C ALA A 137 9.22 -27.59 5.10
N GLY A 138 8.28 -27.42 4.17
CA GLY A 138 7.88 -26.11 3.64
C GLY A 138 7.29 -25.21 4.73
N LYS A 139 6.39 -25.74 5.55
CA LYS A 139 5.80 -25.00 6.68
C LYS A 139 6.84 -24.52 7.68
N LEU A 140 7.77 -25.42 8.03
CA LEU A 140 8.84 -25.07 8.97
C LEU A 140 9.79 -24.02 8.36
N LEU A 141 10.19 -24.20 7.11
CA LEU A 141 11.07 -23.25 6.42
C LEU A 141 10.43 -21.85 6.38
N GLU A 142 9.16 -21.75 6.06
CA GLU A 142 8.43 -20.47 6.04
C GLU A 142 8.56 -19.74 7.37
N GLN A 143 8.46 -20.44 8.49
CA GLN A 143 8.45 -19.84 9.84
C GLN A 143 9.83 -19.38 10.31
N ILE A 144 10.92 -19.86 9.68
CA ILE A 144 12.27 -19.58 10.13
C ILE A 144 13.08 -18.69 9.18
N LEU A 145 12.45 -18.08 8.17
CA LEU A 145 13.12 -17.24 7.16
C LEU A 145 13.42 -15.81 7.67
N VAL A 146 14.12 -15.72 8.78
CA VAL A 146 14.75 -14.46 9.24
C VAL A 146 15.90 -14.06 8.29
N ALA A 147 16.44 -12.84 8.45
CA ALA A 147 17.41 -12.27 7.51
C ALA A 147 18.57 -13.20 7.17
N GLU A 148 19.22 -13.77 8.18
CA GLU A 148 20.40 -14.64 7.99
C GLU A 148 20.02 -15.98 7.32
N ASN A 149 18.83 -16.48 7.60
CA ASN A 149 18.31 -17.70 6.95
C ASN A 149 17.97 -17.41 5.50
N ARG A 150 17.41 -16.22 5.19
CA ARG A 150 17.19 -15.80 3.80
C ARG A 150 18.51 -15.71 3.03
N ASP A 151 19.57 -15.18 3.66
CA ASP A 151 20.92 -15.18 3.07
C ASP A 151 21.39 -16.59 2.69
N ARG A 152 21.20 -17.55 3.59
CA ARG A 152 21.60 -18.94 3.37
C ARG A 152 20.80 -19.56 2.22
N VAL A 153 19.47 -19.39 2.23
CA VAL A 153 18.58 -19.92 1.19
C VAL A 153 18.90 -19.27 -0.15
N ALA A 154 19.17 -17.97 -0.18
CA ALA A 154 19.51 -17.26 -1.43
C ALA A 154 20.78 -17.83 -2.06
N ARG A 155 21.75 -18.23 -1.24
CA ARG A 155 23.03 -18.78 -1.73
C ARG A 155 22.93 -20.24 -2.18
N ILE A 156 22.19 -21.08 -1.47
CA ILE A 156 22.25 -22.55 -1.70
C ILE A 156 20.90 -23.19 -2.01
N GLY A 157 19.79 -22.53 -1.72
CA GLY A 157 18.46 -23.13 -1.78
C GLY A 157 17.50 -22.56 -2.81
N LEU A 158 17.89 -21.51 -3.54
CA LEU A 158 16.98 -20.81 -4.44
C LEU A 158 16.41 -21.71 -5.52
N GLY A 159 17.25 -22.61 -6.10
CA GLY A 159 16.82 -23.60 -7.08
C GLY A 159 15.78 -24.57 -6.54
N VAL A 160 15.90 -24.96 -5.26
CA VAL A 160 14.93 -25.84 -4.59
C VAL A 160 13.58 -25.14 -4.49
N ILE A 161 13.59 -23.87 -4.04
CA ILE A 161 12.36 -23.07 -3.91
C ILE A 161 11.67 -22.88 -5.29
N LEU A 162 12.47 -22.61 -6.31
CA LEU A 162 11.95 -22.43 -7.69
C LEU A 162 11.36 -23.72 -8.25
N ASN A 163 11.93 -24.89 -7.89
CA ASN A 163 11.36 -26.19 -8.26
C ASN A 163 10.01 -26.42 -7.57
N LEU A 164 9.89 -26.04 -6.29
CA LEU A 164 8.60 -26.06 -5.59
C LEU A 164 7.57 -25.18 -6.29
N ALA A 165 7.98 -24.01 -6.76
CA ALA A 165 7.11 -23.04 -7.45
C ALA A 165 6.57 -23.60 -8.78
N LYS A 166 7.19 -24.63 -9.35
CA LYS A 166 6.71 -25.32 -10.55
C LYS A 166 5.59 -26.32 -10.23
N GLU A 167 5.51 -26.81 -8.99
CA GLU A 167 4.46 -27.73 -8.51
C GLU A 167 3.22 -26.93 -8.06
N ARG A 168 2.51 -26.33 -9.00
CA ARG A 168 1.50 -25.29 -8.74
C ARG A 168 0.15 -25.80 -8.26
N ASP A 169 -0.14 -27.09 -8.44
CA ASP A 169 -1.50 -27.61 -8.31
C ASP A 169 -1.82 -28.23 -6.94
N SER A 170 -0.83 -28.37 -6.07
CA SER A 170 -1.01 -28.87 -4.70
C SER A 170 -1.30 -27.72 -3.74
N LEU A 171 -2.49 -27.68 -3.14
CA LEU A 171 -2.89 -26.59 -2.23
C LEU A 171 -1.98 -26.49 -0.98
N PRO A 172 -1.70 -27.59 -0.25
CA PRO A 172 -0.82 -27.47 0.92
C PRO A 172 0.58 -26.98 0.56
N LEU A 173 1.10 -27.43 -0.60
CA LEU A 173 2.43 -27.01 -1.05
C LEU A 173 2.42 -25.56 -1.53
N ALA A 174 1.34 -25.13 -2.22
CA ALA A 174 1.17 -23.76 -2.67
C ALA A 174 1.15 -22.78 -1.48
N GLN A 175 0.46 -23.13 -0.39
CA GLN A 175 0.41 -22.32 0.83
C GLN A 175 1.82 -22.08 1.38
N SER A 176 2.63 -23.13 1.54
CA SER A 176 4.00 -23.03 2.03
C SER A 176 4.91 -22.30 1.04
N THR A 177 4.83 -22.63 -0.25
CA THR A 177 5.70 -22.06 -1.28
C THR A 177 5.45 -20.55 -1.45
N ALA A 178 4.19 -20.14 -1.45
CA ALA A 178 3.82 -18.73 -1.52
C ALA A 178 4.39 -17.96 -0.31
N GLY A 179 4.31 -18.55 0.89
CA GLY A 179 4.90 -17.97 2.10
C GLY A 179 6.41 -17.89 2.04
N ILE A 180 7.08 -18.92 1.51
CA ILE A 180 8.53 -18.91 1.31
C ILE A 180 8.93 -17.80 0.32
N LEU A 181 8.23 -17.70 -0.81
CA LEU A 181 8.48 -16.65 -1.80
C LEU A 181 8.24 -15.25 -1.22
N GLU A 182 7.20 -15.08 -0.41
CA GLU A 182 6.93 -13.84 0.31
C GLU A 182 8.17 -13.36 1.06
N HIS A 183 8.79 -14.25 1.83
CA HIS A 183 10.00 -13.93 2.61
C HIS A 183 11.23 -13.73 1.71
N MET A 184 11.39 -14.54 0.67
CA MET A 184 12.57 -14.46 -0.21
C MET A 184 12.59 -13.17 -1.04
N PHE A 185 11.45 -12.61 -1.39
CA PHE A 185 11.37 -11.32 -2.08
C PHE A 185 11.86 -10.14 -1.23
N LYS A 186 12.03 -10.34 0.07
CA LYS A 186 12.64 -9.35 0.97
C LYS A 186 14.18 -9.38 0.99
N HIS A 187 14.82 -10.38 0.37
CA HIS A 187 16.24 -10.58 0.55
C HIS A 187 17.10 -9.50 -0.10
N SER A 188 17.03 -9.36 -1.42
CA SER A 188 17.81 -8.38 -2.19
C SER A 188 17.23 -8.19 -3.57
N GLU A 189 17.64 -7.12 -4.25
CA GLU A 189 17.26 -6.86 -5.66
C GLU A 189 17.71 -8.00 -6.57
N GLU A 190 18.92 -8.54 -6.34
CA GLU A 190 19.46 -9.67 -7.11
C GLU A 190 18.63 -10.93 -6.96
N THR A 191 18.25 -11.27 -5.71
CA THR A 191 17.38 -12.42 -5.43
C THR A 191 16.01 -12.23 -6.10
N CYS A 192 15.43 -11.03 -6.01
CA CYS A 192 14.18 -10.72 -6.72
C CYS A 192 14.32 -10.94 -8.23
N SER A 193 15.43 -10.51 -8.83
CA SER A 193 15.68 -10.71 -10.27
C SER A 193 15.75 -12.20 -10.62
N GLN A 194 16.43 -13.00 -9.82
CA GLN A 194 16.54 -14.45 -10.03
C GLN A 194 15.18 -15.14 -9.88
N LEU A 195 14.41 -14.76 -8.87
CA LEU A 195 13.08 -15.32 -8.63
C LEU A 195 12.12 -14.98 -9.80
N ILE A 196 12.16 -13.74 -10.29
CA ILE A 196 11.31 -13.30 -11.40
C ILE A 196 11.69 -14.01 -12.69
N SER A 197 12.98 -14.05 -13.03
CA SER A 197 13.47 -14.65 -14.27
C SER A 197 13.25 -16.16 -14.33
N SER A 198 13.16 -16.84 -13.18
CA SER A 198 13.03 -18.30 -13.08
C SER A 198 11.60 -18.76 -12.74
N GLY A 199 10.62 -17.87 -12.82
CA GLY A 199 9.21 -18.22 -12.72
C GLY A 199 8.58 -18.09 -11.33
N GLY A 200 9.29 -17.53 -10.35
CA GLY A 200 8.75 -17.32 -9.00
C GLY A 200 7.59 -16.32 -8.99
N LEU A 201 7.74 -15.22 -9.69
CA LEU A 201 6.65 -14.24 -9.82
C LEU A 201 5.47 -14.83 -10.61
N ASP A 202 5.75 -15.60 -11.65
CA ASP A 202 4.69 -16.27 -12.45
C ASP A 202 3.88 -17.23 -11.59
N ALA A 203 4.51 -17.93 -10.65
CA ALA A 203 3.81 -18.81 -9.70
C ALA A 203 2.88 -18.00 -8.78
N ILE A 204 3.35 -16.88 -8.22
CA ILE A 204 2.54 -15.98 -7.39
C ILE A 204 1.33 -15.47 -8.18
N LEU A 205 1.54 -14.99 -9.41
CA LEU A 205 0.45 -14.48 -10.27
C LEU A 205 -0.55 -15.60 -10.63
N TYR A 206 -0.07 -16.85 -10.83
CA TYR A 206 -0.94 -18.01 -11.06
C TYR A 206 -1.84 -18.26 -9.84
N TRP A 207 -1.27 -18.24 -8.61
CA TRP A 207 -2.04 -18.49 -7.39
C TRP A 207 -2.97 -17.32 -7.02
N CYS A 208 -2.77 -16.12 -7.53
CA CYS A 208 -3.70 -15.01 -7.37
C CYS A 208 -5.10 -15.32 -7.91
N ARG A 209 -5.22 -16.32 -8.79
CA ARG A 209 -6.50 -16.77 -9.37
C ARG A 209 -7.28 -17.71 -8.44
N TRP A 210 -6.62 -18.25 -7.44
CA TRP A 210 -7.21 -19.26 -6.53
C TRP A 210 -8.13 -18.56 -5.50
N ASN A 211 -9.04 -19.36 -4.92
CA ASN A 211 -9.96 -18.89 -3.89
C ASN A 211 -9.60 -19.52 -2.53
N ASP A 212 -8.34 -19.40 -2.14
CA ASP A 212 -7.83 -19.88 -0.86
C ASP A 212 -7.26 -18.70 -0.07
N PRO A 213 -7.90 -18.27 1.03
CA PRO A 213 -7.45 -17.07 1.76
C PRO A 213 -5.99 -17.10 2.20
N PRO A 214 -5.43 -18.18 2.79
CA PRO A 214 -3.99 -18.20 3.13
C PRO A 214 -3.08 -18.00 1.92
N VAL A 215 -3.37 -18.64 0.78
CA VAL A 215 -2.58 -18.48 -0.45
C VAL A 215 -2.67 -17.03 -0.94
N LEU A 216 -3.87 -16.46 -0.99
CA LEU A 216 -4.08 -15.08 -1.47
C LEU A 216 -3.37 -14.07 -0.56
N ARG A 217 -3.37 -14.30 0.75
CA ARG A 217 -2.63 -13.43 1.69
C ARG A 217 -1.13 -13.46 1.40
N HIS A 218 -0.54 -14.66 1.23
CA HIS A 218 0.88 -14.80 0.88
C HIS A 218 1.20 -14.17 -0.47
N CYS A 219 0.32 -14.32 -1.46
CA CYS A 219 0.49 -13.72 -2.79
C CYS A 219 0.52 -12.18 -2.70
N ALA A 220 -0.42 -11.60 -1.97
CA ALA A 220 -0.49 -10.14 -1.78
C ALA A 220 0.79 -9.62 -1.10
N MET A 221 1.23 -10.30 -0.05
CA MET A 221 2.43 -9.93 0.70
C MET A 221 3.69 -10.13 -0.14
N ALA A 222 3.76 -11.21 -0.95
CA ALA A 222 4.89 -11.46 -1.86
C ALA A 222 5.01 -10.35 -2.91
N LEU A 223 3.88 -9.94 -3.50
CA LEU A 223 3.85 -8.86 -4.49
C LEU A 223 4.26 -7.51 -3.86
N ALA A 224 3.77 -7.23 -2.65
CA ALA A 224 4.15 -6.02 -1.92
C ALA A 224 5.66 -6.01 -1.61
N ASN A 225 6.21 -7.13 -1.15
CA ASN A 225 7.63 -7.27 -0.85
C ASN A 225 8.49 -7.13 -2.11
N CYS A 226 8.08 -7.75 -3.21
CA CYS A 226 8.77 -7.63 -4.50
C CYS A 226 8.81 -6.17 -4.96
N ALA A 227 7.70 -5.45 -4.82
CA ALA A 227 7.64 -4.03 -5.17
C ALA A 227 8.54 -3.19 -4.27
N MET A 228 8.53 -3.43 -2.95
CA MET A 228 9.28 -2.62 -1.98
C MET A 228 10.77 -2.90 -1.96
N TYR A 229 11.19 -4.16 -2.14
CA TYR A 229 12.58 -4.60 -1.99
C TYR A 229 13.27 -4.90 -3.31
N GLY A 230 12.52 -5.01 -4.41
CA GLY A 230 13.04 -5.43 -5.70
C GLY A 230 13.85 -4.38 -6.46
N GLY A 231 13.67 -3.11 -6.14
CA GLY A 231 14.27 -2.02 -6.89
C GLY A 231 13.57 -1.75 -8.22
N GLN A 232 13.98 -0.67 -8.89
CA GLN A 232 13.29 -0.13 -10.06
C GLN A 232 13.23 -1.13 -11.24
N ALA A 233 14.31 -1.87 -11.48
CA ALA A 233 14.36 -2.84 -12.58
C ALA A 233 13.34 -3.96 -12.41
N ASN A 234 13.20 -4.48 -11.17
CA ASN A 234 12.23 -5.54 -10.86
C ASN A 234 10.80 -5.00 -10.83
N GLN A 235 10.59 -3.78 -10.37
CA GLN A 235 9.29 -3.10 -10.46
C GLN A 235 8.83 -3.01 -11.92
N ARG A 236 9.74 -2.68 -12.84
CA ARG A 236 9.44 -2.63 -14.27
C ARG A 236 9.01 -4.02 -14.79
N LEU A 237 9.72 -5.08 -14.39
CA LEU A 237 9.34 -6.46 -14.75
C LEU A 237 7.97 -6.83 -14.19
N MET A 238 7.64 -6.40 -12.96
CA MET A 238 6.30 -6.62 -12.38
C MET A 238 5.21 -5.97 -13.24
N VAL A 239 5.46 -4.74 -13.71
CA VAL A 239 4.49 -4.02 -14.56
C VAL A 239 4.36 -4.72 -15.94
N GLU A 240 5.48 -5.12 -16.53
CA GLU A 240 5.51 -5.86 -17.81
C GLU A 240 4.74 -7.19 -17.73
N LYS A 241 4.83 -7.89 -16.59
CA LYS A 241 4.07 -9.13 -16.33
C LYS A 241 2.64 -8.85 -15.87
N LYS A 242 2.23 -7.59 -15.88
CA LYS A 242 0.87 -7.13 -15.54
C LYS A 242 0.47 -7.46 -14.09
N ALA A 243 1.43 -7.43 -13.17
CA ALA A 243 1.16 -7.69 -11.75
C ALA A 243 0.10 -6.75 -11.19
N ALA A 244 0.09 -5.47 -11.61
CA ALA A 244 -0.90 -4.50 -11.17
C ALA A 244 -2.35 -4.93 -11.50
N GLU A 245 -2.56 -5.59 -12.64
CA GLU A 245 -3.87 -6.14 -13.03
C GLU A 245 -4.27 -7.33 -12.15
N TRP A 246 -3.30 -8.21 -11.83
CA TRP A 246 -3.53 -9.36 -10.96
C TRP A 246 -3.74 -8.98 -9.49
N LEU A 247 -3.34 -7.77 -9.09
CA LEU A 247 -3.62 -7.23 -7.76
C LEU A 247 -5.11 -6.90 -7.56
N PHE A 248 -5.89 -6.75 -8.63
CA PHE A 248 -7.35 -6.50 -8.53
C PHE A 248 -8.09 -7.55 -7.69
N PRO A 249 -7.98 -8.85 -8.00
CA PRO A 249 -8.68 -9.85 -7.18
C PRO A 249 -8.27 -9.80 -5.71
N LEU A 250 -7.01 -9.51 -5.44
CA LEU A 250 -6.49 -9.40 -4.07
C LEU A 250 -7.06 -8.16 -3.35
N ALA A 251 -7.20 -7.03 -4.04
CA ALA A 251 -7.78 -5.81 -3.49
C ALA A 251 -9.26 -5.97 -3.14
N PHE A 252 -9.93 -6.98 -3.69
CA PHE A 252 -11.34 -7.29 -3.42
C PHE A 252 -11.54 -8.61 -2.69
N ALA A 253 -10.50 -9.18 -2.08
CA ALA A 253 -10.61 -10.39 -1.25
C ALA A 253 -11.48 -10.08 -0.02
N LYS A 254 -12.73 -10.52 -0.05
CA LYS A 254 -13.79 -10.09 0.90
C LYS A 254 -13.47 -10.42 2.37
N ASP A 255 -12.75 -11.50 2.59
CA ASP A 255 -12.57 -12.05 3.92
C ASP A 255 -11.20 -11.75 4.52
N ASP A 256 -10.34 -11.00 3.81
CA ASP A 256 -8.96 -10.76 4.26
C ASP A 256 -8.51 -9.32 3.99
N VAL A 257 -8.69 -8.46 4.98
CA VAL A 257 -8.26 -7.05 4.92
C VAL A 257 -6.72 -6.92 4.84
N VAL A 258 -5.98 -7.93 5.33
CA VAL A 258 -4.50 -7.94 5.25
C VAL A 258 -4.05 -8.14 3.80
N ALA A 259 -4.69 -9.09 3.08
CA ALA A 259 -4.44 -9.30 1.66
C ALA A 259 -4.78 -8.05 0.85
N GLN A 260 -5.96 -7.47 1.09
CA GLN A 260 -6.40 -6.22 0.43
C GLN A 260 -5.38 -5.09 0.64
N PHE A 261 -4.94 -4.92 1.88
CA PHE A 261 -3.98 -3.87 2.26
C PHE A 261 -2.66 -4.02 1.49
N HIS A 262 -2.09 -5.24 1.47
CA HIS A 262 -0.81 -5.47 0.80
C HIS A 262 -0.92 -5.35 -0.72
N ALA A 263 -2.06 -5.71 -1.30
CA ALA A 263 -2.32 -5.47 -2.72
C ALA A 263 -2.30 -3.96 -3.03
N CYS A 264 -2.97 -3.16 -2.21
CA CYS A 264 -2.98 -1.70 -2.34
C CYS A 264 -1.57 -1.10 -2.14
N LEU A 265 -0.82 -1.64 -1.18
CA LEU A 265 0.57 -1.22 -0.93
C LEU A 265 1.46 -1.47 -2.16
N ALA A 266 1.36 -2.66 -2.76
CA ALA A 266 2.12 -3.01 -3.96
C ALA A 266 1.82 -2.03 -5.10
N VAL A 267 0.56 -1.73 -5.34
CA VAL A 267 0.13 -0.80 -6.39
C VAL A 267 0.67 0.62 -6.12
N ALA A 268 0.57 1.08 -4.89
CA ALA A 268 1.04 2.42 -4.50
C ALA A 268 2.56 2.55 -4.68
N VAL A 269 3.32 1.51 -4.32
CA VAL A 269 4.77 1.47 -4.51
C VAL A 269 5.13 1.55 -6.00
N LEU A 270 4.48 0.73 -6.83
CA LEU A 270 4.71 0.72 -8.28
C LEU A 270 4.41 2.09 -8.92
N ALA A 271 3.39 2.78 -8.42
CA ALA A 271 2.97 4.09 -8.93
C ALA A 271 3.93 5.24 -8.56
N THR A 272 4.87 5.04 -7.63
CA THR A 272 5.81 6.10 -7.25
C THR A 272 6.88 6.35 -8.30
N SER A 273 7.11 5.41 -9.22
CA SER A 273 8.04 5.58 -10.33
C SER A 273 7.32 6.26 -11.50
N LYS A 274 7.81 7.42 -11.94
CA LYS A 274 7.24 8.15 -13.08
C LYS A 274 7.24 7.34 -14.37
N GLU A 275 8.21 6.46 -14.55
CA GLU A 275 8.31 5.60 -15.74
C GLU A 275 7.16 4.59 -15.82
N MET A 276 6.65 4.15 -14.66
CA MET A 276 5.63 3.11 -14.55
C MET A 276 4.25 3.64 -14.16
N GLU A 277 4.19 4.90 -13.72
CA GLU A 277 2.97 5.54 -13.19
C GLU A 277 1.78 5.36 -14.13
N LYS A 278 2.00 5.61 -15.42
CA LYS A 278 0.95 5.56 -16.44
C LYS A 278 0.37 4.15 -16.61
N GLU A 279 1.22 3.13 -16.65
CA GLU A 279 0.78 1.73 -16.76
C GLU A 279 0.01 1.29 -15.50
N VAL A 280 0.50 1.71 -14.34
CA VAL A 280 -0.17 1.39 -13.06
C VAL A 280 -1.53 2.10 -12.98
N GLU A 281 -1.62 3.35 -13.42
CA GLU A 281 -2.90 4.08 -13.51
C GLU A 281 -3.88 3.38 -14.45
N GLN A 282 -3.39 2.88 -15.58
CA GLN A 282 -4.22 2.16 -16.57
C GLN A 282 -4.77 0.84 -16.01
N SER A 283 -4.10 0.24 -15.03
CA SER A 283 -4.63 -0.97 -14.36
C SER A 283 -5.90 -0.67 -13.55
N GLY A 284 -6.12 0.59 -13.18
CA GLY A 284 -7.27 1.04 -12.41
C GLY A 284 -7.23 0.71 -10.92
N THR A 285 -6.29 -0.09 -10.46
CA THR A 285 -6.20 -0.51 -9.06
C THR A 285 -5.86 0.66 -8.14
N LEU A 286 -5.09 1.62 -8.64
CA LEU A 286 -4.61 2.76 -7.85
C LEU A 286 -5.76 3.59 -7.26
N ALA A 287 -6.87 3.74 -8.01
CA ALA A 287 -8.04 4.50 -7.56
C ALA A 287 -8.74 3.87 -6.35
N LEU A 288 -8.46 2.61 -6.04
CA LEU A 288 -9.06 1.88 -4.92
C LEU A 288 -8.34 2.14 -3.60
N VAL A 289 -7.08 2.62 -3.64
CA VAL A 289 -6.19 2.68 -2.47
C VAL A 289 -6.78 3.60 -1.40
N GLU A 290 -7.05 4.85 -1.73
CA GLU A 290 -7.51 5.84 -0.74
C GLU A 290 -8.89 5.50 -0.14
N PRO A 291 -9.93 5.16 -0.94
CA PRO A 291 -11.20 4.75 -0.36
C PRO A 291 -11.10 3.52 0.53
N PHE A 292 -10.27 2.56 0.18
CA PHE A 292 -10.04 1.36 0.99
C PHE A 292 -9.40 1.74 2.33
N ILE A 293 -8.31 2.51 2.31
CA ILE A 293 -7.61 2.95 3.53
C ILE A 293 -8.54 3.78 4.43
N ALA A 294 -9.36 4.64 3.83
CA ALA A 294 -10.34 5.46 4.58
C ALA A 294 -11.40 4.60 5.31
N SER A 295 -11.67 3.39 4.82
CA SER A 295 -12.63 2.47 5.44
C SER A 295 -12.04 1.69 6.62
N LEU A 296 -10.72 1.73 6.82
CA LEU A 296 -10.02 0.93 7.84
C LEU A 296 -9.77 1.73 9.12
N HIS A 297 -9.79 1.03 10.25
CA HIS A 297 -9.34 1.56 11.53
C HIS A 297 -7.96 0.99 11.86
N PRO A 298 -6.94 1.82 12.04
CA PRO A 298 -5.58 1.31 12.29
C PRO A 298 -5.45 0.37 13.47
N GLU A 299 -6.16 0.62 14.54
CA GLU A 299 -6.15 -0.25 15.73
C GLU A 299 -6.76 -1.63 15.48
N UNK A 300 -7.62 -1.58 14.76
CA UNK A 300 -8.25 -2.73 14.40
C UNK A 300 -7.50 -3.52 13.50
N PHE A 301 -6.99 -2.96 12.68
CA PHE A 301 -6.07 -3.59 11.74
C PHE A 301 -4.84 -4.13 12.48
N ALA A 302 -4.32 -3.38 13.43
CA ALA A 302 -3.21 -3.84 14.29
C ALA A 302 -3.57 -5.13 15.03
N HIS A 303 -4.79 -5.23 15.54
CA HIS A 303 -5.25 -6.47 16.18
C HIS A 303 -5.29 -7.65 15.21
N THR A 304 -5.71 -7.42 13.99
CA THR A 304 -5.76 -8.46 12.94
C THR A 304 -4.35 -8.96 12.62
N LEU A 305 -3.37 -8.05 12.54
CA LEU A 305 -1.96 -8.40 12.33
C LEU A 305 -1.37 -9.16 13.53
N LEU A 306 -1.72 -8.75 14.75
CA LEU A 306 -1.23 -9.40 15.98
C LEU A 306 -1.71 -10.85 16.12
N GLY A 307 -2.79 -11.20 15.44
CA GLY A 307 -3.30 -12.57 15.39
C GLY A 307 -2.46 -13.54 14.57
N SER A 308 -1.50 -13.04 13.78
CA SER A 308 -0.55 -13.87 13.04
C SER A 308 0.81 -13.85 13.73
N SER A 309 1.43 -15.02 13.85
CA SER A 309 2.67 -15.21 14.62
C SER A 309 3.82 -14.28 14.16
N ASP A 310 3.98 -14.11 12.85
CA ASP A 310 5.08 -13.32 12.27
C ASP A 310 4.99 -11.82 12.57
N ASN A 311 3.80 -11.33 12.88
CA ASN A 311 3.54 -9.89 12.97
C ASN A 311 3.26 -9.41 14.40
N SER A 312 3.38 -10.29 15.40
CA SER A 312 3.02 -9.98 16.79
C SER A 312 3.76 -8.77 17.38
N GLN A 313 4.97 -8.48 16.90
CA GLN A 313 5.77 -7.35 17.36
C GLN A 313 5.97 -6.27 16.29
N GLY A 314 5.27 -6.40 15.18
CA GLY A 314 5.36 -5.45 14.07
C GLY A 314 6.63 -5.60 13.26
N ARG A 315 6.89 -4.62 12.40
CA ARG A 315 8.00 -4.63 11.43
C ARG A 315 9.33 -4.16 12.08
N THR A 316 10.44 -4.57 11.49
CA THR A 316 11.78 -4.12 11.89
C THR A 316 12.03 -2.67 11.45
N ALA A 317 13.09 -2.04 11.98
CA ALA A 317 13.52 -0.70 11.57
C ALA A 317 13.80 -0.64 10.06
N GLU A 318 14.44 -1.66 9.51
CA GLU A 318 14.76 -1.77 8.09
C GLU A 318 13.51 -1.80 7.21
N ASP A 319 12.51 -2.58 7.63
CA ASP A 319 11.22 -2.64 6.94
C ASP A 319 10.49 -1.29 6.97
N LEU A 320 10.50 -0.63 8.13
CA LEU A 320 9.84 0.67 8.32
C LEU A 320 10.52 1.78 7.51
N GLN A 321 11.85 1.73 7.37
CA GLN A 321 12.60 2.68 6.53
C GLN A 321 12.14 2.62 5.07
N ARG A 322 11.68 1.46 4.60
CA ARG A 322 11.16 1.31 3.22
C ARG A 322 9.86 2.10 2.99
N LEU A 323 9.15 2.47 4.05
CA LEU A 323 7.91 3.26 3.95
C LEU A 323 8.18 4.76 3.79
N LEU A 324 9.37 5.24 4.17
CA LEU A 324 9.68 6.68 4.15
C LEU A 324 9.62 7.28 2.74
N PRO A 325 10.18 6.63 1.69
CA PRO A 325 10.03 7.15 0.33
C PRO A 325 8.56 7.30 -0.10
N LEU A 326 7.65 6.44 0.41
CA LEU A 326 6.22 6.56 0.13
C LEU A 326 5.61 7.78 0.81
N LEU A 327 6.01 8.05 2.07
CA LEU A 327 5.58 9.26 2.80
C LEU A 327 6.03 10.53 2.10
N ASP A 328 7.23 10.52 1.55
CA ASP A 328 7.85 11.68 0.90
C ASP A 328 7.49 11.77 -0.60
N SER A 329 6.74 10.79 -1.11
CA SER A 329 6.28 10.76 -2.50
C SER A 329 5.23 11.86 -2.78
N SER A 330 5.20 12.34 -4.02
CA SER A 330 4.15 13.25 -4.49
C SER A 330 2.80 12.55 -4.73
N ARG A 331 2.77 11.21 -4.74
CA ARG A 331 1.54 10.43 -4.97
C ARG A 331 0.68 10.40 -3.70
N PRO A 332 -0.56 10.92 -3.76
CA PRO A 332 -1.44 10.91 -2.58
C PRO A 332 -1.73 9.50 -2.05
N GLU A 333 -1.86 8.53 -2.95
CA GLU A 333 -2.15 7.14 -2.59
C GLU A 333 -0.99 6.53 -1.79
N ALA A 334 0.24 6.80 -2.22
CA ALA A 334 1.45 6.33 -1.54
C ALA A 334 1.57 6.94 -0.14
N GLN A 335 1.36 8.26 -0.02
CA GLN A 335 1.38 8.95 1.27
C GLN A 335 0.32 8.39 2.21
N CYS A 336 -0.89 8.19 1.71
CA CYS A 336 -2.02 7.70 2.49
C CYS A 336 -1.76 6.31 3.07
N ILE A 337 -1.31 5.37 2.24
CA ILE A 337 -1.08 4.00 2.69
C ILE A 337 0.13 3.91 3.63
N ALA A 338 1.18 4.69 3.38
CA ALA A 338 2.35 4.74 4.27
C ALA A 338 1.98 5.34 5.64
N ALA A 339 1.21 6.42 5.66
CA ALA A 339 0.72 7.04 6.91
C ALA A 339 -0.14 6.04 7.71
N PHE A 340 -1.01 5.31 7.03
CA PHE A 340 -1.83 4.25 7.65
C PHE A 340 -0.93 3.15 8.23
N TYR A 341 0.03 2.65 7.46
CA TYR A 341 0.94 1.58 7.90
C TYR A 341 1.74 2.03 9.13
N LEU A 342 2.27 3.25 9.12
CA LEU A 342 2.99 3.79 10.29
C LEU A 342 2.05 3.98 11.49
N CYS A 343 0.80 4.32 11.26
CA CYS A 343 -0.21 4.41 12.33
C CYS A 343 -0.46 3.04 12.98
N VAL A 344 -0.57 1.99 12.18
CA VAL A 344 -0.71 0.59 12.64
C VAL A 344 0.53 0.16 13.43
N GLU A 345 1.71 0.41 12.88
CA GLU A 345 3.00 0.05 13.52
C GLU A 345 3.21 0.83 14.82
N ALA A 346 2.80 2.09 14.86
CA ALA A 346 2.85 2.89 16.09
C ALA A 346 1.98 2.26 17.19
N ALA A 347 0.78 1.78 16.84
CA ALA A 347 -0.11 1.10 17.78
C ALA A 347 0.53 -0.20 18.31
N ILE A 348 1.18 -0.97 17.44
CA ILE A 348 1.88 -2.21 17.83
C ILE A 348 3.09 -1.88 18.72
N LYS A 349 3.96 -0.97 18.28
CA LYS A 349 5.19 -0.60 19.01
C LYS A 349 4.89 0.05 20.37
N ALA A 350 3.81 0.82 20.46
CA ALA A 350 3.40 1.45 21.74
C ALA A 350 3.08 0.39 22.81
N ARG A 351 2.46 -0.74 22.43
CA ARG A 351 2.19 -1.86 23.34
C ARG A 351 3.47 -2.46 23.89
N HIS A 352 4.54 -2.45 23.10
CA HIS A 352 5.84 -3.01 23.48
C HIS A 352 6.82 -1.94 23.99
N ARG A 353 6.39 -0.67 24.12
CA ARG A 353 7.20 0.48 24.57
C ARG A 353 8.45 0.66 23.70
N LYS A 354 8.32 0.50 22.37
CA LYS A 354 9.42 0.57 21.39
C LYS A 354 9.21 1.68 20.35
N THR A 355 8.60 2.80 20.75
CA THR A 355 8.26 3.89 19.82
C THR A 355 9.46 4.75 19.39
N GLU A 356 10.59 4.66 20.09
CA GLU A 356 11.82 5.40 19.75
C GLU A 356 12.30 5.11 18.32
N ILE A 357 12.02 3.92 17.82
CA ILE A 357 12.37 3.48 16.47
C ILE A 357 11.92 4.49 15.39
N PHE A 358 10.76 5.12 15.57
CA PHE A 358 10.20 6.06 14.58
C PHE A 358 11.02 7.36 14.49
N THR A 359 11.58 7.80 15.61
CA THR A 359 12.49 8.95 15.63
C THR A 359 13.83 8.59 14.99
N GLU A 360 14.37 7.43 15.32
CA GLU A 360 15.65 6.92 14.81
C GLU A 360 15.69 6.81 13.28
N ILE A 361 14.59 6.34 12.67
CA ILE A 361 14.51 6.18 11.21
C ILE A 361 14.07 7.45 10.48
N GLY A 362 13.69 8.52 11.20
CA GLY A 362 13.23 9.78 10.60
C GLY A 362 11.74 9.84 10.25
N ALA A 363 10.95 8.87 10.65
CA ALA A 363 9.51 8.79 10.34
C ALA A 363 8.74 9.94 11.00
N VAL A 364 9.14 10.35 12.22
CA VAL A 364 8.48 11.45 12.95
C VAL A 364 8.52 12.75 12.14
N GLN A 365 9.68 13.08 11.55
CA GLN A 365 9.83 14.29 10.74
C GLN A 365 8.95 14.26 9.49
N SER A 366 8.91 13.11 8.78
CA SER A 366 8.06 12.94 7.59
C SER A 366 6.58 13.05 7.94
N LEU A 367 6.15 12.46 9.07
CA LEU A 367 4.76 12.56 9.54
C LEU A 367 4.39 14.00 9.92
N LYS A 368 5.28 14.73 10.58
CA LYS A 368 5.06 16.14 10.92
C LYS A 368 4.90 16.99 9.65
N ARG A 369 5.70 16.70 8.61
CA ARG A 369 5.59 17.37 7.31
C ARG A 369 4.22 17.11 6.66
N ILE A 370 3.73 15.87 6.73
CA ILE A 370 2.39 15.51 6.21
C ILE A 370 1.29 16.28 6.96
N VAL A 371 1.37 16.38 8.28
CA VAL A 371 0.38 17.15 9.07
C VAL A 371 0.35 18.61 8.62
N CYS A 372 1.52 19.20 8.38
CA CYS A 372 1.63 20.62 7.99
C CYS A 372 1.16 20.86 6.56
N TYR A 373 1.49 19.99 5.61
CA TYR A 373 1.42 20.32 4.19
C TYR A 373 0.47 19.46 3.36
N SER A 374 0.06 18.28 3.81
CA SER A 374 -0.79 17.40 2.98
C SER A 374 -2.17 18.02 2.75
N PRO A 375 -2.62 18.12 1.49
CA PRO A 375 -4.00 18.55 1.20
C PRO A 375 -5.03 17.48 1.52
N ASN A 376 -4.63 16.23 1.68
CA ASN A 376 -5.51 15.10 1.90
C ASN A 376 -5.85 14.98 3.40
N GLY A 377 -7.14 15.11 3.73
CA GLY A 377 -7.62 15.07 5.11
C GLY A 377 -7.44 13.72 5.79
N THR A 378 -7.62 12.62 5.05
CA THR A 378 -7.41 11.26 5.56
C THR A 378 -5.95 11.04 5.94
N THR A 379 -5.04 11.38 5.04
CA THR A 379 -3.59 11.24 5.25
C THR A 379 -3.13 12.08 6.45
N SER A 380 -3.58 13.34 6.53
CA SER A 380 -3.25 14.24 7.64
C SER A 380 -3.76 13.70 8.98
N SER A 381 -4.99 13.17 8.99
CA SER A 381 -5.61 12.59 10.20
C SER A 381 -4.84 11.36 10.69
N LEU A 382 -4.42 10.48 9.75
CA LEU A 382 -3.61 9.30 10.06
C LEU A 382 -2.24 9.69 10.62
N ALA A 383 -1.60 10.70 10.02
CA ALA A 383 -0.31 11.20 10.49
C ALA A 383 -0.41 11.78 11.91
N LYS A 384 -1.46 12.55 12.20
CA LYS A 384 -1.75 13.06 13.55
C LYS A 384 -1.92 11.93 14.56
N LYS A 385 -2.70 10.91 14.19
CA LYS A 385 -2.96 9.75 15.05
C LYS A 385 -1.67 9.00 15.33
N ALA A 386 -0.85 8.77 14.29
CA ALA A 386 0.46 8.10 14.43
C ALA A 386 1.36 8.88 15.42
N LEU A 387 1.49 10.18 15.23
CA LEU A 387 2.32 11.04 16.11
C LEU A 387 1.85 10.98 17.57
N ARG A 388 0.54 11.07 17.81
CA ARG A 388 -0.03 10.95 19.17
C ARG A 388 0.31 9.61 19.81
N THR A 389 0.17 8.52 19.04
CA THR A 389 0.47 7.17 19.51
C THR A 389 1.96 7.00 19.83
N MET A 390 2.83 7.66 19.07
CA MET A 390 4.28 7.69 19.31
C MET A 390 4.68 8.55 20.50
N GLY A 391 3.75 9.37 21.04
CA GLY A 391 4.03 10.30 22.13
C GLY A 391 4.68 11.60 21.65
N GLU A 392 4.55 11.91 20.36
CA GLU A 392 5.15 13.08 19.73
C GLU A 392 4.18 14.26 19.66
N GLU A 393 4.73 15.47 19.71
CA GLU A 393 3.95 16.68 19.56
C GLU A 393 3.42 16.82 18.14
N VAL A 394 2.10 17.04 18.01
CA VAL A 394 1.45 17.24 16.71
C VAL A 394 1.56 18.72 16.32
N PRO A 395 2.20 19.06 15.18
CA PRO A 395 2.30 20.46 14.78
C PRO A 395 0.94 21.03 14.38
N GLN A 396 0.78 22.32 14.55
CA GLN A 396 -0.42 23.04 14.13
C GLN A 396 -0.43 23.15 12.59
N ARG A 397 -1.51 22.72 11.98
CA ARG A 397 -1.68 22.86 10.55
C ARG A 397 -1.97 24.31 10.19
N LEU A 398 -1.16 24.86 9.31
CA LEU A 398 -1.41 26.16 8.71
C LEU A 398 -2.23 26.01 7.44
N LEU A 399 -3.04 27.03 7.13
CA LEU A 399 -3.81 27.03 5.89
C LEU A 399 -2.84 26.98 4.69
N PRO A 400 -3.08 26.13 3.69
CA PRO A 400 -2.15 26.01 2.56
C PRO A 400 -2.15 27.23 1.62
N SER A 401 -3.08 28.18 1.77
CA SER A 401 -3.16 29.40 0.98
C SER A 401 -2.10 30.43 1.41
N VAL A 402 -0.83 30.08 1.24
CA VAL A 402 0.33 30.87 1.66
C VAL A 402 0.32 32.31 1.09
N PRO A 403 -0.07 32.54 -0.19
CA PRO A 403 -0.14 33.93 -0.69
C PRO A 403 -1.02 34.87 0.13
N ASN A 404 -1.98 34.31 0.88
CA ASN A 404 -2.93 35.10 1.70
C ASN A 404 -2.54 35.16 3.17
N TRP A 405 -1.41 34.59 3.55
CA TRP A 405 -0.96 34.61 4.97
C TRP A 405 -0.70 36.01 5.46
N LYS A 406 -1.13 36.29 6.68
CA LYS A 406 -0.78 37.50 7.44
C LYS A 406 0.51 37.24 8.20
N PRO A 407 1.16 38.29 8.73
CA PRO A 407 2.41 38.11 9.50
C PRO A 407 2.32 37.11 10.65
N LEU A 408 1.14 36.93 11.26
CA LEU A 408 0.96 35.98 12.37
C LEU A 408 1.11 34.51 11.89
N GLU A 409 0.58 34.19 10.72
CA GLU A 409 0.74 32.82 10.14
C GLU A 409 2.21 32.56 9.78
N VAL A 410 2.91 33.58 9.29
CA VAL A 410 4.36 33.50 9.03
C VAL A 410 5.12 33.20 10.34
N GLN A 411 4.74 33.86 11.45
CA GLN A 411 5.33 33.59 12.78
C GLN A 411 5.14 32.12 13.18
N HIS A 412 3.92 31.58 13.04
CA HIS A 412 3.63 30.19 13.37
C HIS A 412 4.47 29.23 12.52
N TRP A 413 4.61 29.51 11.23
CA TRP A 413 5.43 28.69 10.33
C TRP A 413 6.92 28.74 10.74
N LEU A 414 7.45 29.91 11.06
CA LEU A 414 8.84 30.07 11.52
C LEU A 414 9.11 29.23 12.79
N GLN A 415 8.15 29.21 13.71
CA GLN A 415 8.25 28.40 14.94
C GLN A 415 8.30 26.91 14.57
N GLN A 416 7.45 26.46 13.64
CA GLN A 416 7.37 25.05 13.24
C GLN A 416 8.65 24.56 12.57
N ILE A 417 9.32 25.40 11.77
CA ILE A 417 10.56 25.02 11.07
C ILE A 417 11.82 25.24 11.91
N GLY A 418 11.67 25.65 13.18
CA GLY A 418 12.80 25.85 14.09
C GLY A 418 13.55 27.17 13.89
N PHE A 419 12.87 28.18 13.38
CA PHE A 419 13.43 29.54 13.17
C PHE A 419 12.79 30.58 14.07
N ALA A 420 12.31 30.16 15.23
CA ALA A 420 11.64 31.04 16.21
C ALA A 420 12.46 32.30 16.59
N LYS A 421 13.79 32.19 16.62
CA LYS A 421 14.66 33.31 16.96
C LYS A 421 14.58 34.47 15.96
N PHE A 422 14.12 34.23 14.73
CA PHE A 422 13.96 35.26 13.71
C PHE A 422 12.53 35.86 13.68
N CYS A 423 11.62 35.36 14.49
CA CYS A 423 10.24 35.87 14.57
C CYS A 423 10.19 37.39 14.82
N PRO A 424 11.00 37.97 15.74
CA PRO A 424 10.97 39.42 15.92
C PRO A 424 11.31 40.20 14.65
N SER A 425 12.34 39.82 13.90
CA SER A 425 12.73 40.50 12.65
C SER A 425 11.62 40.41 11.59
N PHE A 426 11.06 39.22 11.40
CA PHE A 426 9.96 39.01 10.45
C PHE A 426 8.72 39.83 10.82
N LEU A 427 8.46 39.99 12.12
CA LEU A 427 7.31 40.76 12.58
C LEU A 427 7.58 42.27 12.43
N GLU A 428 8.79 42.70 12.74
CA GLU A 428 9.21 44.12 12.60
C GLU A 428 9.01 44.60 11.15
N TYR A 429 9.40 43.77 10.17
CA TYR A 429 9.24 44.10 8.75
C TYR A 429 7.87 43.69 8.18
N GLN A 430 6.93 43.24 9.04
CA GLN A 430 5.57 42.82 8.66
C GLN A 430 5.57 41.86 7.47
N VAL A 431 6.45 40.85 7.50
CA VAL A 431 6.56 39.85 6.44
C VAL A 431 5.29 39.00 6.42
N ASP A 432 4.49 39.18 5.40
CA ASP A 432 3.28 38.39 5.11
C ASP A 432 3.58 37.25 4.11
N GLY A 433 2.55 36.55 3.67
CA GLY A 433 2.71 35.42 2.73
C GLY A 433 3.28 35.85 1.37
N ASP A 434 2.86 37.01 0.86
CA ASP A 434 3.37 37.54 -0.41
C ASP A 434 4.88 37.84 -0.32
N LEU A 435 5.28 38.56 0.71
CA LEU A 435 6.70 38.91 0.94
C LEU A 435 7.52 37.62 1.20
N LEU A 436 6.98 36.70 2.01
CA LEU A 436 7.64 35.42 2.32
C LEU A 436 7.98 34.64 1.04
N LEU A 437 7.03 34.55 0.11
CA LEU A 437 7.20 33.82 -1.15
C LEU A 437 8.18 34.50 -2.12
N ARG A 438 8.50 35.77 -1.87
CA ARG A 438 9.43 36.56 -2.72
C ARG A 438 10.82 36.73 -2.08
N LEU A 439 11.05 36.28 -0.83
CA LEU A 439 12.32 36.47 -0.14
C LEU A 439 13.50 35.89 -0.92
N THR A 440 14.57 36.68 -0.96
CA THR A 440 15.85 36.29 -1.55
C THR A 440 16.88 36.02 -0.45
N GLU A 441 18.02 35.43 -0.80
CA GLU A 441 19.12 35.21 0.14
C GLU A 441 19.67 36.56 0.66
N GLU A 442 19.63 37.63 -0.15
CA GLU A 442 20.04 38.97 0.23
C GLU A 442 19.16 39.55 1.32
N ASP A 443 17.81 39.39 1.19
CA ASP A 443 16.86 39.84 2.20
C ASP A 443 17.10 39.15 3.55
N LEU A 444 17.37 37.82 3.50
CA LEU A 444 17.65 37.04 4.70
C LEU A 444 18.91 37.51 5.42
N TRP A 445 19.93 37.87 4.67
CA TRP A 445 21.20 38.34 5.23
C TRP A 445 21.10 39.81 5.68
N GLY A 446 20.63 40.69 4.82
CA GLY A 446 20.63 42.14 5.04
C GLY A 446 19.61 42.62 6.04
N ASP A 447 18.34 42.27 5.83
CA ASP A 447 17.21 42.81 6.60
C ASP A 447 16.78 41.89 7.76
N LEU A 448 16.78 40.58 7.51
CA LEU A 448 16.23 39.63 8.49
C LEU A 448 17.28 39.03 9.43
N GLY A 449 18.55 39.44 9.29
CA GLY A 449 19.60 39.15 10.25
C GLY A 449 20.13 37.74 10.27
N MET A 450 19.97 36.99 9.19
CA MET A 450 20.49 35.60 9.07
C MET A 450 21.96 35.63 8.61
N ALA A 451 22.87 35.91 9.52
CA ALA A 451 24.29 36.07 9.23
C ALA A 451 24.94 34.79 8.70
N SER A 452 24.58 33.62 9.23
CA SER A 452 25.14 32.32 8.84
C SER A 452 24.60 31.87 7.47
N SER A 453 25.50 31.61 6.54
CA SER A 453 25.13 31.07 5.20
C SER A 453 24.44 29.71 5.32
N ILE A 454 24.84 28.87 6.28
CA ILE A 454 24.21 27.57 6.51
C ILE A 454 22.77 27.76 7.01
N THR A 455 22.55 28.73 7.89
CA THR A 455 21.19 29.06 8.37
C THR A 455 20.31 29.53 7.21
N ARG A 456 20.84 30.38 6.31
CA ARG A 456 20.12 30.84 5.11
C ARG A 456 19.78 29.67 4.19
N LYS A 457 20.72 28.76 3.94
CA LYS A 457 20.48 27.55 3.11
C LYS A 457 19.40 26.65 3.70
N ARG A 458 19.43 26.46 5.05
CA ARG A 458 18.36 25.71 5.75
C ARG A 458 17.00 26.40 5.56
N PHE A 459 16.95 27.70 5.74
CA PHE A 459 15.72 28.48 5.58
C PHE A 459 15.19 28.36 4.14
N LEU A 460 16.06 28.57 3.15
CA LEU A 460 15.65 28.50 1.73
C LEU A 460 15.17 27.10 1.33
N ARG A 461 15.73 26.06 1.95
CA ARG A 461 15.22 24.69 1.75
C ARG A 461 13.79 24.54 2.31
N GLU A 462 13.54 25.03 3.51
CA GLU A 462 12.20 24.99 4.10
C GLU A 462 11.21 25.87 3.31
N LEU A 463 11.68 27.00 2.80
CA LEU A 463 10.86 27.88 1.96
C LEU A 463 10.52 27.21 0.61
N ALA A 464 11.46 26.49 0.00
CA ALA A 464 11.22 25.74 -1.24
C ALA A 464 10.16 24.65 -1.02
N GLU A 465 10.22 23.95 0.13
CA GLU A 465 9.19 22.96 0.53
C GLU A 465 7.82 23.64 0.67
N LEU A 466 7.77 24.77 1.36
CA LEU A 466 6.53 25.54 1.52
C LEU A 466 5.95 25.94 0.16
N LYS A 467 6.79 26.47 -0.73
CA LYS A 467 6.40 26.86 -2.10
C LYS A 467 5.86 25.68 -2.91
N THR A 468 6.40 24.49 -2.69
CA THR A 468 5.98 23.27 -3.40
C THR A 468 4.57 22.84 -2.97
N TYR A 469 4.26 22.93 -1.67
CA TYR A 469 3.00 22.46 -1.12
C TYR A 469 1.91 23.54 -1.01
N ALA A 470 2.23 24.80 -1.28
CA ALA A 470 1.28 25.90 -1.17
C ALA A 470 0.13 25.77 -2.17
N ASN A 471 -1.04 26.25 -1.76
CA ASN A 471 -2.22 26.35 -2.61
C ASN A 471 -2.24 27.73 -3.28
N TYR A 472 -2.09 27.75 -4.60
CA TYR A 472 -2.05 28.96 -5.41
C TYR A 472 -3.38 29.27 -6.10
N SER A 473 -4.46 28.58 -5.75
CA SER A 473 -5.76 28.70 -6.44
C SER A 473 -6.33 30.13 -6.47
N THR A 474 -5.95 30.97 -5.49
CA THR A 474 -6.38 32.37 -5.42
C THR A 474 -5.71 33.27 -6.45
N CYS A 475 -4.53 32.89 -6.94
CA CYS A 475 -3.73 33.72 -7.88
C CYS A 475 -3.40 32.99 -9.20
N ASP A 476 -3.46 31.69 -9.25
CA ASP A 476 -3.14 30.85 -10.41
C ASP A 476 -4.42 30.38 -11.12
N ARG A 477 -4.89 31.19 -12.06
CA ARG A 477 -6.13 30.91 -12.80
C ARG A 477 -5.96 29.88 -13.92
N SER A 478 -4.72 29.58 -14.32
CA SER A 478 -4.42 28.69 -15.44
C SER A 478 -4.03 27.28 -15.01
N ASN A 479 -4.07 26.97 -13.72
CA ASN A 479 -3.55 25.73 -13.12
C ASN A 479 -2.10 25.48 -13.49
N LEU A 480 -1.29 26.54 -13.51
CA LEU A 480 0.14 26.48 -13.77
C LEU A 480 0.85 25.60 -12.73
N ALA A 481 0.45 25.70 -11.46
CA ALA A 481 1.01 24.90 -10.37
C ALA A 481 0.92 23.40 -10.63
N ASP A 482 -0.26 22.94 -11.05
CA ASP A 482 -0.49 21.51 -11.32
C ASP A 482 0.29 21.07 -12.56
N TRP A 483 0.33 21.90 -13.57
CA TRP A 483 1.13 21.63 -14.78
C TRP A 483 2.63 21.53 -14.45
N LEU A 484 3.18 22.48 -13.69
CA LEU A 484 4.58 22.43 -13.26
C LEU A 484 4.86 21.15 -12.44
N GLY A 485 3.93 20.78 -11.58
CA GLY A 485 4.00 19.55 -10.78
C GLY A 485 4.00 18.28 -11.64
N SER A 486 3.30 18.32 -12.79
CA SER A 486 3.28 17.19 -13.74
C SER A 486 4.61 17.03 -14.48
N VAL A 487 5.37 18.11 -14.69
CA VAL A 487 6.72 18.06 -15.29
C VAL A 487 7.72 17.52 -14.26
N ASP A 488 7.69 18.08 -13.06
CA ASP A 488 8.46 17.61 -11.89
C ASP A 488 7.77 18.17 -10.63
N PRO A 489 7.50 17.32 -9.62
CA PRO A 489 6.84 17.80 -8.39
C PRO A 489 7.54 19.01 -7.76
N LYS A 490 8.86 19.08 -7.82
CA LYS A 490 9.66 20.18 -7.28
C LYS A 490 9.44 21.51 -8.01
N PHE A 491 8.96 21.49 -9.26
CA PHE A 491 8.76 22.70 -10.05
C PHE A 491 7.57 23.54 -9.58
N ARG A 492 6.66 22.96 -8.77
CA ARG A 492 5.60 23.73 -8.15
C ARG A 492 6.14 24.93 -7.34
N GLN A 493 7.37 24.86 -6.84
CA GLN A 493 8.02 25.96 -6.13
C GLN A 493 8.13 27.24 -6.96
N TYR A 494 8.13 27.15 -8.28
CA TYR A 494 8.27 28.29 -9.17
C TYR A 494 6.94 28.97 -9.53
N THR A 495 5.82 28.40 -9.11
CA THR A 495 4.47 28.87 -9.48
C THR A 495 4.27 30.34 -9.13
N TYR A 496 4.56 30.72 -7.88
CA TYR A 496 4.27 32.07 -7.41
C TYR A 496 5.11 33.13 -8.14
N SER A 497 6.40 32.86 -8.35
CA SER A 497 7.27 33.81 -9.07
C SER A 497 6.82 33.97 -10.53
N LEU A 498 6.40 32.91 -11.21
CA LEU A 498 5.87 32.98 -12.58
C LEU A 498 4.55 33.77 -12.62
N VAL A 499 3.60 33.43 -11.76
CA VAL A 499 2.29 34.11 -11.70
C VAL A 499 2.47 35.59 -11.35
N SER A 500 3.40 35.92 -10.44
CA SER A 500 3.69 37.29 -10.04
C SER A 500 4.28 38.13 -11.19
N CYS A 501 4.97 37.46 -12.14
CA CYS A 501 5.47 38.10 -13.36
C CYS A 501 4.41 38.17 -14.48
N GLY A 502 3.19 37.71 -14.20
CA GLY A 502 2.11 37.72 -15.19
C GLY A 502 2.16 36.56 -16.18
N ILE A 503 2.95 35.54 -15.86
CA ILE A 503 3.10 34.34 -16.74
C ILE A 503 2.08 33.31 -16.30
N ASP A 504 1.23 32.91 -17.24
CA ASP A 504 0.31 31.80 -17.06
C ASP A 504 0.77 30.58 -17.88
N ARG A 505 0.08 29.47 -17.73
CA ARG A 505 0.38 28.22 -18.44
C ARG A 505 0.39 28.42 -19.97
N ASN A 506 -0.52 29.25 -20.48
CA ASN A 506 -0.68 29.45 -21.92
C ASN A 506 0.42 30.35 -22.52
N PHE A 507 1.00 31.22 -21.72
CA PHE A 507 2.06 32.16 -22.16
C PHE A 507 3.48 31.58 -22.00
N LEU A 508 3.65 30.58 -21.16
CA LEU A 508 4.97 30.06 -20.72
C LEU A 508 5.87 29.65 -21.91
N HIS A 509 5.29 29.15 -23.00
CA HIS A 509 6.06 28.73 -24.18
C HIS A 509 6.78 29.91 -24.89
N ARG A 510 6.36 31.14 -24.63
CA ARG A 510 6.95 32.36 -25.21
C ARG A 510 8.08 32.96 -24.39
N VAL A 511 8.25 32.46 -23.15
CA VAL A 511 9.23 32.99 -22.21
C VAL A 511 10.61 32.48 -22.60
N THR A 512 11.65 33.35 -22.53
CA THR A 512 13.04 32.98 -22.78
C THR A 512 13.69 32.42 -21.51
N GLU A 513 14.76 31.65 -21.66
CA GLU A 513 15.55 31.13 -20.54
C GLU A 513 16.07 32.27 -19.65
N GLN A 514 16.52 33.39 -20.29
CA GLN A 514 17.00 34.54 -19.56
C GLN A 514 15.92 35.19 -18.69
N GLN A 515 14.71 35.30 -19.22
CA GLN A 515 13.55 35.84 -18.45
C GLN A 515 13.20 34.95 -17.24
N LEU A 516 13.27 33.63 -17.42
CA LEU A 516 13.05 32.71 -16.29
C LEU A 516 14.12 32.91 -15.20
N GLN A 517 15.35 33.19 -15.59
CA GLN A 517 16.45 33.41 -14.66
C GLN A 517 16.33 34.77 -13.96
N GLU A 518 16.20 35.85 -14.72
CA GLU A 518 16.30 37.22 -14.22
C GLU A 518 15.00 37.71 -13.56
N ASP A 519 13.87 37.49 -14.22
CA ASP A 519 12.59 38.01 -13.77
C ASP A 519 11.86 37.04 -12.82
N CYS A 520 11.97 35.74 -13.09
CA CYS A 520 11.22 34.71 -12.35
C CYS A 520 12.06 33.98 -11.30
N GLN A 521 13.36 34.32 -11.21
CA GLN A 521 14.27 33.79 -10.18
C GLN A 521 14.41 32.25 -10.21
N VAL A 522 14.31 31.63 -11.39
CA VAL A 522 14.56 30.19 -11.57
C VAL A 522 16.09 30.03 -11.75
N ALA A 523 16.80 29.86 -10.64
CA ALA A 523 18.27 29.89 -10.61
C ALA A 523 18.92 28.72 -11.36
N LEU A 524 18.33 27.52 -11.30
CA LEU A 524 18.93 26.30 -11.86
C LEU A 524 18.67 26.19 -13.37
N GLY A 525 19.73 26.20 -14.16
CA GLY A 525 19.66 26.15 -15.64
C GLY A 525 18.90 24.93 -16.15
N PHE A 526 19.16 23.75 -15.57
CA PHE A 526 18.45 22.52 -15.97
C PHE A 526 16.94 22.60 -15.69
N HIS A 527 16.54 23.27 -14.63
CA HIS A 527 15.11 23.50 -14.35
C HIS A 527 14.49 24.37 -15.44
N ARG A 528 15.19 25.47 -15.82
CA ARG A 528 14.73 26.37 -16.90
C ARG A 528 14.55 25.62 -18.21
N VAL A 529 15.55 24.83 -18.60
CA VAL A 529 15.53 24.05 -19.86
C VAL A 529 14.37 23.06 -19.84
N ARG A 530 14.18 22.31 -18.75
CA ARG A 530 13.10 21.32 -18.62
C ARG A 530 11.70 21.97 -18.67
N ILE A 531 11.51 23.10 -18.00
CA ILE A 531 10.23 23.83 -18.01
C ILE A 531 9.91 24.31 -19.42
N LEU A 532 10.90 24.93 -20.10
CA LEU A 532 10.70 25.47 -21.47
C LEU A 532 10.49 24.37 -22.50
N SER A 533 11.23 23.26 -22.39
CA SER A 533 11.04 22.09 -23.29
C SER A 533 9.63 21.53 -23.14
N ALA A 534 9.18 21.31 -21.91
CA ALA A 534 7.84 20.81 -21.65
C ALA A 534 6.74 21.78 -22.14
N ALA A 535 6.97 23.10 -21.99
CA ALA A 535 6.02 24.12 -22.45
C ALA A 535 5.91 24.14 -23.98
N ARG A 536 7.02 23.93 -24.69
CA ARG A 536 7.05 23.87 -26.15
C ARG A 536 6.47 22.58 -26.70
N GLU A 537 6.76 21.45 -26.04
CA GLU A 537 6.17 20.13 -26.39
C GLU A 537 4.66 20.16 -26.33
N MET A 538 4.10 20.92 -25.39
CA MET A 538 2.65 21.08 -25.25
C MET A 538 2.02 21.71 -26.51
N LEU A 539 2.76 22.55 -27.26
CA LEU A 539 2.31 23.14 -28.53
C LEU A 539 2.37 22.15 -29.70
N HIS A 540 3.30 21.19 -29.64
CA HIS A 540 3.54 20.23 -30.72
C HIS A 540 2.83 18.90 -30.51
N SER A 541 2.34 18.62 -29.31
CA SER A 541 1.42 17.51 -29.09
C SER A 541 0.14 17.78 -29.87
N PRO A 542 -0.27 16.90 -30.77
CA PRO A 542 -1.61 17.03 -31.31
C PRO A 542 -2.56 16.95 -30.11
N LEU A 543 -3.28 18.02 -29.89
CA LEU A 543 -4.46 17.99 -29.03
C LEU A 543 -5.22 16.71 -29.39
N PRO A 544 -5.56 15.86 -28.43
CA PRO A 544 -6.52 14.82 -28.76
C PRO A 544 -7.66 15.54 -29.44
N CYS A 545 -7.89 15.19 -30.70
CA CYS A 545 -8.97 15.79 -31.46
C CYS A 545 -10.23 15.71 -30.62
N SER A 546 -10.57 16.80 -29.99
CA SER A 546 -11.91 17.01 -29.54
C SER A 546 -12.75 17.10 -30.80
N SER A 547 -13.15 15.92 -31.29
CA SER A 547 -14.27 15.89 -32.23
C SER A 547 -15.37 16.65 -31.50
N GLY A 548 -15.75 17.78 -32.10
CA GLY A 548 -16.72 18.68 -31.53
C GLY A 548 -17.98 17.95 -31.14
N LYS A 549 -18.11 17.73 -29.85
CA LYS A 549 -19.43 17.47 -29.25
C LYS A 549 -19.56 18.51 -28.16
N SER A 550 -20.57 19.32 -28.35
CA SER A 550 -21.06 20.31 -27.42
C SER A 550 -21.01 19.81 -26.00
N THR A 551 -20.39 20.60 -25.14
CA THR A 551 -20.34 20.42 -23.70
C THR A 551 -21.76 20.35 -23.12
N SER A 552 -22.30 19.16 -23.04
CA SER A 552 -23.30 18.87 -22.03
C SER A 552 -22.50 18.15 -20.91
N GLU A 553 -22.45 18.73 -19.75
CA GLU A 553 -21.81 18.18 -18.54
C GLU A 553 -22.63 16.97 -18.04
N GLY A 554 -22.71 15.88 -18.83
CA GLY A 554 -23.43 14.68 -18.46
C GLY A 554 -22.45 13.53 -18.20
N THR A 555 -22.57 12.91 -17.05
CA THR A 555 -21.86 11.66 -16.73
C THR A 555 -22.44 10.52 -17.57
N ASP A 556 -21.61 9.61 -18.08
CA ASP A 556 -22.09 8.47 -18.88
C ASP A 556 -22.81 7.45 -18.01
N VAL A 557 -22.33 7.17 -16.82
CA VAL A 557 -22.81 6.10 -15.95
C VAL A 557 -22.90 6.56 -14.50
N PHE A 558 -24.05 6.37 -13.88
CA PHE A 558 -24.24 6.49 -12.43
C PHE A 558 -24.29 5.09 -11.84
N ILE A 559 -23.50 4.80 -10.79
CA ILE A 559 -23.51 3.51 -10.09
C ILE A 559 -24.23 3.67 -8.75
N SER A 560 -25.37 3.00 -8.61
CA SER A 560 -26.14 2.92 -7.36
C SER A 560 -25.81 1.61 -6.66
N TYR A 561 -25.61 1.66 -5.35
CA TYR A 561 -25.22 0.48 -4.57
C TYR A 561 -25.54 0.66 -3.08
N ARG A 562 -25.69 -0.46 -2.39
CA ARG A 562 -25.82 -0.45 -0.92
C ARG A 562 -24.41 -0.39 -0.31
N ARG A 563 -24.10 0.67 0.42
CA ARG A 563 -22.75 0.91 0.98
C ARG A 563 -22.23 -0.26 1.85
N SER A 564 -23.12 -0.86 2.65
CA SER A 564 -22.73 -1.93 3.58
C SER A 564 -22.30 -3.24 2.89
N THR A 565 -22.82 -3.52 1.67
CA THR A 565 -22.62 -4.82 1.01
C THR A 565 -22.15 -4.72 -0.44
N GLY A 566 -22.29 -3.57 -1.07
CA GLY A 566 -22.04 -3.40 -2.51
C GLY A 566 -20.85 -2.52 -2.87
N SER A 567 -20.18 -1.91 -1.90
CA SER A 567 -19.13 -0.91 -2.16
C SER A 567 -17.94 -1.46 -2.95
N GLN A 568 -17.51 -2.67 -2.65
CA GLN A 568 -16.37 -3.31 -3.35
C GLN A 568 -16.66 -3.52 -4.84
N LEU A 569 -17.81 -4.11 -5.14
CA LEU A 569 -18.22 -4.36 -6.54
C LEU A 569 -18.48 -3.04 -7.28
N ALA A 570 -19.11 -2.07 -6.63
CA ALA A 570 -19.36 -0.75 -7.23
C ALA A 570 -18.04 -0.05 -7.61
N SER A 571 -17.05 -0.08 -6.72
CA SER A 571 -15.73 0.50 -6.98
C SER A 571 -15.01 -0.23 -8.13
N LEU A 572 -15.10 -1.55 -8.16
CA LEU A 572 -14.51 -2.37 -9.23
C LEU A 572 -15.15 -2.04 -10.58
N LEU A 573 -16.47 -1.95 -10.63
CA LEU A 573 -17.20 -1.58 -11.85
C LEU A 573 -16.82 -0.17 -12.32
N LYS A 574 -16.72 0.79 -11.40
CA LYS A 574 -16.27 2.16 -11.73
C LYS A 574 -14.95 2.12 -12.48
N VAL A 575 -13.95 1.43 -11.90
CA VAL A 575 -12.62 1.35 -12.49
C VAL A 575 -12.65 0.71 -13.88
N HIS A 576 -13.31 -0.44 -14.03
CA HIS A 576 -13.41 -1.13 -15.31
C HIS A 576 -14.10 -0.28 -16.39
N LEU A 577 -15.16 0.44 -16.02
CA LEU A 577 -15.88 1.29 -16.96
C LEU A 577 -15.06 2.53 -17.35
N GLN A 578 -14.35 3.13 -16.39
CA GLN A 578 -13.45 4.27 -16.65
C GLN A 578 -12.31 3.88 -17.59
N LEU A 579 -11.72 2.70 -17.41
CA LEU A 579 -10.67 2.17 -18.29
C LEU A 579 -11.15 2.02 -19.75
N ARG A 580 -12.45 1.85 -19.95
CA ARG A 580 -13.07 1.71 -21.28
C ARG A 580 -13.69 3.01 -21.79
N GLY A 581 -13.34 4.13 -21.15
CA GLY A 581 -13.67 5.48 -21.63
C GLY A 581 -15.01 6.03 -21.18
N PHE A 582 -15.69 5.38 -20.22
CA PHE A 582 -16.93 5.92 -19.65
C PHE A 582 -16.62 6.90 -18.52
N SER A 583 -17.32 8.01 -18.46
CA SER A 583 -17.33 8.87 -17.28
C SER A 583 -18.31 8.28 -16.27
N VAL A 584 -17.85 8.00 -15.05
CA VAL A 584 -18.61 7.25 -14.04
C VAL A 584 -18.74 8.06 -12.75
N PHE A 585 -19.98 8.24 -12.29
CA PHE A 585 -20.28 8.82 -10.98
C PHE A 585 -20.50 7.69 -9.95
N LEU A 586 -19.79 7.77 -8.84
CA LEU A 586 -19.94 6.90 -7.67
C LEU A 586 -20.00 7.78 -6.42
N ASP A 587 -21.00 7.60 -5.60
CA ASP A 587 -21.36 8.50 -4.50
C ASP A 587 -20.32 8.64 -3.35
N VAL A 588 -19.21 7.91 -3.39
CA VAL A 588 -18.20 7.95 -2.30
C VAL A 588 -17.41 9.26 -2.25
N GLU A 589 -17.42 10.04 -3.33
CA GLU A 589 -16.44 11.13 -3.52
C GLU A 589 -16.87 12.51 -3.00
N LYS A 590 -18.11 12.71 -2.57
CA LYS A 590 -18.59 14.06 -2.21
C LYS A 590 -19.44 14.09 -0.94
N LEU A 591 -18.78 13.85 0.19
CA LEU A 591 -19.36 14.11 1.51
C LEU A 591 -18.99 15.53 1.97
N GLU A 592 -19.55 16.54 1.34
CA GLU A 592 -19.59 17.89 1.91
C GLU A 592 -21.00 18.12 2.48
N ALA A 593 -21.02 18.63 3.70
CA ALA A 593 -22.27 18.88 4.43
C ALA A 593 -23.11 19.96 3.74
N GLY A 594 -24.36 19.66 3.49
CA GLY A 594 -25.37 20.60 3.01
C GLY A 594 -25.90 20.32 1.60
N LYS A 595 -27.21 20.25 1.46
CA LYS A 595 -27.98 20.06 0.21
C LYS A 595 -27.57 18.84 -0.64
N PHE A 596 -27.32 17.74 0.03
CA PHE A 596 -26.87 16.47 -0.57
C PHE A 596 -27.92 15.84 -1.50
N GLU A 597 -29.18 15.95 -1.11
CA GLU A 597 -30.32 15.32 -1.79
C GLU A 597 -30.51 15.83 -3.23
N ASP A 598 -30.44 17.14 -3.42
CA ASP A 598 -30.59 17.77 -4.74
C ASP A 598 -29.45 17.39 -5.68
N LYS A 599 -28.22 17.36 -5.17
CA LYS A 599 -27.02 16.99 -5.96
C LYS A 599 -27.06 15.53 -6.41
N LEU A 600 -27.49 14.62 -5.54
CA LEU A 600 -27.59 13.20 -5.87
C LEU A 600 -28.64 12.97 -6.97
N THR A 601 -29.82 13.57 -6.80
CA THR A 601 -30.89 13.51 -7.79
C THR A 601 -30.40 14.07 -9.13
N GLN A 602 -29.73 15.22 -9.13
CA GLN A 602 -29.14 15.82 -10.32
C GLN A 602 -28.10 14.92 -10.99
N SER A 603 -27.29 14.21 -10.20
CA SER A 603 -26.28 13.28 -10.73
C SER A 603 -26.93 12.08 -11.43
N VAL A 604 -28.02 11.54 -10.89
CA VAL A 604 -28.80 10.49 -11.54
C VAL A 604 -29.44 11.04 -12.82
N MET A 605 -30.05 12.22 -12.75
CA MET A 605 -30.70 12.87 -13.90
C MET A 605 -29.71 13.20 -15.03
N GLY A 606 -28.48 13.59 -14.68
CA GLY A 606 -27.41 13.91 -15.64
C GLY A 606 -26.74 12.70 -16.28
N ALA A 607 -26.86 11.52 -15.70
CA ALA A 607 -26.25 10.30 -16.24
C ALA A 607 -27.09 9.71 -17.39
N ARG A 608 -26.42 9.15 -18.39
CA ARG A 608 -27.10 8.43 -19.49
C ARG A 608 -27.58 7.05 -19.06
N ASN A 609 -26.75 6.37 -18.30
CA ASN A 609 -26.96 4.99 -17.85
C ASN A 609 -26.96 4.92 -16.33
N PHE A 610 -27.71 3.97 -15.80
CA PHE A 610 -27.83 3.72 -14.37
C PHE A 610 -27.47 2.26 -14.09
N VAL A 611 -26.31 2.01 -13.49
CA VAL A 611 -25.88 0.67 -13.08
C VAL A 611 -26.31 0.46 -11.63
N LEU A 612 -27.12 -0.56 -11.40
CA LEU A 612 -27.63 -0.90 -10.06
C LEU A 612 -26.91 -2.15 -9.55
N VAL A 613 -26.04 -1.98 -8.56
CA VAL A 613 -25.31 -3.07 -7.94
C VAL A 613 -26.21 -3.73 -6.89
N LEU A 614 -26.60 -4.96 -7.17
CA LEU A 614 -27.47 -5.77 -6.31
C LEU A 614 -26.62 -6.82 -5.57
N SER A 615 -26.08 -6.41 -4.44
CA SER A 615 -25.35 -7.23 -3.46
C SER A 615 -26.35 -7.88 -2.49
N PRO A 616 -25.94 -8.84 -1.64
CA PRO A 616 -26.86 -9.41 -0.64
C PRO A 616 -27.55 -8.31 0.18
N ASN A 617 -28.85 -8.43 0.32
CA ASN A 617 -29.70 -7.51 1.10
C ASN A 617 -29.72 -6.06 0.56
N ALA A 618 -29.38 -5.84 -0.71
CA ALA A 618 -29.28 -4.50 -1.28
C ALA A 618 -30.61 -3.74 -1.24
N LEU A 619 -31.73 -4.42 -1.44
CA LEU A 619 -33.08 -3.81 -1.46
C LEU A 619 -33.86 -3.97 -0.15
N ASP A 620 -33.31 -4.58 0.89
CA ASP A 620 -34.02 -4.83 2.15
C ASP A 620 -34.56 -3.55 2.80
N LYS A 621 -33.79 -2.47 2.76
CA LYS A 621 -34.21 -1.17 3.32
C LYS A 621 -35.22 -0.46 2.44
N CYS A 622 -35.37 -0.86 1.19
CA CYS A 622 -36.40 -0.34 0.30
C CYS A 622 -37.76 -0.98 0.60
N MET A 623 -37.74 -2.24 1.06
CA MET A 623 -38.98 -2.95 1.41
C MET A 623 -39.69 -2.23 2.56
N GLY A 624 -40.96 -1.84 2.36
CA GLY A 624 -41.73 -1.10 3.34
C GLY A 624 -41.41 0.39 3.44
N ASP A 625 -40.54 0.92 2.59
CA ASP A 625 -40.18 2.35 2.57
C ASP A 625 -41.16 3.16 1.72
N ALA A 626 -42.42 3.24 2.20
CA ALA A 626 -43.51 3.96 1.47
C ALA A 626 -43.20 5.45 1.31
N ASP A 627 -42.43 6.05 2.19
CA ASP A 627 -42.09 7.49 2.19
C ASP A 627 -40.84 7.80 1.33
N CYS A 628 -40.24 6.79 0.70
CA CYS A 628 -39.03 6.92 -0.13
C CYS A 628 -37.89 7.64 0.63
N LYS A 629 -37.60 7.21 1.83
CA LYS A 629 -36.54 7.79 2.68
C LYS A 629 -35.17 7.17 2.40
N ASP A 630 -35.15 5.90 1.96
CA ASP A 630 -33.91 5.19 1.67
C ASP A 630 -33.24 5.74 0.39
N TRP A 631 -31.93 5.94 0.46
CA TRP A 631 -31.18 6.54 -0.65
C TRP A 631 -31.21 5.69 -1.92
N VAL A 632 -31.05 4.37 -1.81
CA VAL A 632 -31.10 3.44 -2.95
C VAL A 632 -32.48 3.48 -3.59
N HIS A 633 -33.54 3.53 -2.78
CA HIS A 633 -34.90 3.68 -3.25
C HIS A 633 -35.08 4.98 -4.06
N LYS A 634 -34.60 6.11 -3.53
CA LYS A 634 -34.64 7.43 -4.24
C LYS A 634 -33.91 7.39 -5.57
N GLU A 635 -32.71 6.79 -5.60
CA GLU A 635 -31.91 6.67 -6.81
C GLU A 635 -32.64 5.85 -7.89
N ILE A 636 -33.20 4.69 -7.50
CA ILE A 636 -33.93 3.79 -8.39
C ILE A 636 -35.17 4.50 -8.96
N THR A 637 -35.99 5.14 -8.11
CA THR A 637 -37.20 5.85 -8.55
C THR A 637 -36.86 7.00 -9.46
N THR A 638 -35.81 7.75 -9.18
CA THR A 638 -35.33 8.84 -10.05
C THR A 638 -34.92 8.28 -11.42
N ALA A 639 -34.16 7.20 -11.46
CA ALA A 639 -33.71 6.56 -12.71
C ALA A 639 -34.91 6.06 -13.53
N LEU A 640 -35.90 5.45 -12.89
CA LEU A 640 -37.11 4.94 -13.53
C LEU A 640 -37.96 6.10 -14.11
N THR A 641 -38.15 7.15 -13.31
CA THR A 641 -38.95 8.34 -13.70
C THR A 641 -38.29 9.07 -14.89
N CYS A 642 -36.95 9.12 -14.90
CA CYS A 642 -36.19 9.78 -15.97
C CYS A 642 -35.96 8.88 -17.19
N GLY A 643 -36.51 7.67 -17.21
CA GLY A 643 -36.38 6.72 -18.33
C GLY A 643 -34.93 6.34 -18.63
N LYS A 644 -34.08 6.19 -17.59
CA LYS A 644 -32.68 5.86 -17.79
C LYS A 644 -32.51 4.41 -18.28
N ASN A 645 -31.41 4.16 -18.99
CA ASN A 645 -31.00 2.80 -19.31
C ASN A 645 -30.47 2.15 -18.02
N ILE A 646 -31.25 1.24 -17.42
CA ILE A 646 -30.94 0.62 -16.15
C ILE A 646 -30.33 -0.76 -16.37
N VAL A 647 -29.13 -1.00 -15.81
CA VAL A 647 -28.39 -2.25 -15.91
C VAL A 647 -28.18 -2.80 -14.50
N PRO A 648 -29.04 -3.73 -14.03
CA PRO A 648 -28.79 -4.41 -12.75
C PRO A 648 -27.59 -5.33 -12.87
N VAL A 649 -26.68 -5.30 -11.86
CA VAL A 649 -25.55 -6.22 -11.75
C VAL A 649 -25.71 -6.97 -10.42
N THR A 650 -26.03 -8.25 -10.51
CA THR A 650 -26.30 -9.09 -9.33
C THR A 650 -25.07 -9.83 -8.85
N ASN A 651 -24.85 -9.86 -7.55
CA ASN A 651 -23.75 -10.59 -6.90
C ASN A 651 -24.34 -11.29 -5.66
N ASN A 652 -24.61 -12.58 -5.77
CA ASN A 652 -25.23 -13.38 -4.71
C ASN A 652 -26.52 -12.73 -4.18
N PHE A 653 -27.34 -12.22 -5.10
CA PHE A 653 -28.55 -11.48 -4.81
C PHE A 653 -29.79 -12.33 -5.13
N ALA A 654 -30.74 -12.36 -4.20
CA ALA A 654 -32.06 -12.98 -4.41
C ALA A 654 -33.09 -11.86 -4.61
N TRP A 655 -33.78 -11.90 -5.73
CA TRP A 655 -34.83 -10.91 -6.02
C TRP A 655 -36.00 -11.09 -5.05
N PRO A 656 -36.50 -10.00 -4.44
CA PRO A 656 -37.69 -10.08 -3.61
C PRO A 656 -38.96 -10.29 -4.44
N GLU A 657 -40.01 -10.73 -3.79
CA GLU A 657 -41.33 -10.82 -4.42
C GLU A 657 -41.84 -9.41 -4.77
N PRO A 658 -42.56 -9.24 -5.90
CA PRO A 658 -42.99 -7.91 -6.33
C PRO A 658 -43.79 -7.14 -5.27
N GLU A 659 -44.59 -7.83 -4.48
CA GLU A 659 -45.41 -7.26 -3.42
C GLU A 659 -44.58 -6.70 -2.25
N GLY A 660 -43.35 -7.18 -2.10
CA GLY A 660 -42.44 -6.69 -1.05
C GLY A 660 -41.81 -5.34 -1.38
N LEU A 661 -41.81 -4.96 -2.65
CA LEU A 661 -41.21 -3.68 -3.10
C LEU A 661 -42.27 -2.56 -3.17
N PRO A 662 -41.89 -1.32 -2.84
CA PRO A 662 -42.76 -0.15 -3.10
C PRO A 662 -43.20 -0.06 -4.58
N GLU A 663 -44.40 0.38 -4.80
CA GLU A 663 -45.05 0.39 -6.13
C GLU A 663 -44.22 1.20 -7.14
N ASP A 664 -43.64 2.32 -6.70
CA ASP A 664 -42.87 3.24 -7.55
C ASP A 664 -41.53 2.65 -8.04
N MET A 665 -41.04 1.58 -7.44
CA MET A 665 -39.78 0.93 -7.88
C MET A 665 -39.97 -0.51 -8.41
N ARG A 666 -41.19 -1.06 -8.42
CA ARG A 666 -41.46 -2.43 -8.89
C ARG A 666 -41.02 -2.67 -10.36
N SER A 667 -41.03 -1.62 -11.16
CA SER A 667 -40.60 -1.70 -12.57
C SER A 667 -39.15 -2.12 -12.75
N ILE A 668 -38.32 -2.05 -11.67
CA ILE A 668 -36.92 -2.53 -11.70
C ILE A 668 -36.84 -4.02 -12.03
N LEU A 669 -37.87 -4.79 -11.65
CA LEU A 669 -37.95 -6.23 -11.90
C LEU A 669 -38.01 -6.59 -13.40
N LYS A 670 -38.37 -5.61 -14.26
CA LYS A 670 -38.48 -5.80 -15.71
C LYS A 670 -37.14 -5.70 -16.46
N PHE A 671 -36.10 -5.22 -15.78
CA PHE A 671 -34.80 -5.02 -16.42
C PHE A 671 -33.94 -6.28 -16.35
N ASN A 672 -33.35 -6.63 -17.47
CA ASN A 672 -32.43 -7.79 -17.56
C ASN A 672 -31.13 -7.46 -16.82
N GLY A 673 -30.78 -8.29 -15.85
CA GLY A 673 -29.57 -8.14 -15.06
C GLY A 673 -28.39 -8.94 -15.61
N VAL A 674 -27.21 -8.50 -15.25
CA VAL A 674 -25.95 -9.24 -15.50
C VAL A 674 -25.51 -9.83 -14.17
N LYS A 675 -25.37 -11.16 -14.15
CA LYS A 675 -24.82 -11.84 -12.96
C LYS A 675 -23.31 -11.64 -12.93
N TRP A 676 -22.83 -11.06 -11.83
CA TRP A 676 -21.39 -10.88 -11.64
C TRP A 676 -20.71 -12.22 -11.42
N CYS A 677 -19.67 -12.48 -12.20
CA CYS A 677 -18.86 -13.69 -12.04
C CYS A 677 -17.40 -13.29 -11.85
N HIS A 678 -16.88 -13.51 -10.65
CA HIS A 678 -15.53 -13.09 -10.28
C HIS A 678 -14.45 -13.83 -11.09
N GLU A 679 -14.73 -15.07 -11.49
CA GLU A 679 -13.81 -15.89 -12.31
C GLU A 679 -13.74 -15.43 -13.77
N TYR A 680 -14.81 -14.78 -14.27
CA TYR A 680 -14.93 -14.34 -15.66
C TYR A 680 -15.22 -12.84 -15.75
N GLN A 681 -14.41 -12.04 -15.02
CA GLN A 681 -14.63 -10.59 -14.89
C GLN A 681 -14.69 -9.90 -16.25
N GLU A 682 -13.71 -10.16 -17.13
CA GLU A 682 -13.64 -9.53 -18.46
C GLU A 682 -14.92 -9.76 -19.28
N ALA A 683 -15.37 -11.00 -19.35
CA ALA A 683 -16.59 -11.36 -20.08
C ALA A 683 -17.83 -10.69 -19.47
N THR A 684 -17.86 -10.60 -18.12
CA THR A 684 -18.96 -9.94 -17.39
C THR A 684 -18.97 -8.43 -17.68
N ILE A 685 -17.80 -7.80 -17.65
CA ILE A 685 -17.65 -6.37 -17.94
C ILE A 685 -18.05 -6.08 -19.42
N GLU A 686 -17.61 -6.89 -20.35
CA GLU A 686 -18.00 -6.73 -21.76
C GLU A 686 -19.51 -6.82 -21.94
N LYS A 687 -20.15 -7.76 -21.22
CA LYS A 687 -21.61 -7.90 -21.24
C LYS A 687 -22.30 -6.63 -20.70
N ILE A 688 -21.78 -6.09 -19.58
CA ILE A 688 -22.29 -4.83 -19.00
C ILE A 688 -22.15 -3.70 -20.03
N ILE A 689 -21.00 -3.58 -20.69
CA ILE A 689 -20.74 -2.53 -21.69
C ILE A 689 -21.71 -2.62 -22.86
N ARG A 690 -22.00 -3.84 -23.35
CA ARG A 690 -23.01 -4.03 -24.41
C ARG A 690 -24.38 -3.46 -23.99
N PHE A 691 -24.80 -3.72 -22.74
CA PHE A 691 -26.06 -3.17 -22.20
C PHE A 691 -25.99 -1.64 -22.09
N LEU A 692 -24.85 -1.08 -21.67
CA LEU A 692 -24.67 0.38 -21.57
C LEU A 692 -24.72 1.07 -22.93
N GLN A 693 -24.27 0.38 -24.01
CA GLN A 693 -24.28 0.91 -25.38
C GLN A 693 -25.59 0.67 -26.11
N GLY A 694 -26.55 0.02 -25.48
CA GLY A 694 -27.85 -0.30 -26.11
C GLY A 694 -27.78 -1.37 -27.16
N ARG A 695 -26.66 -2.11 -27.24
CA ARG A 695 -26.48 -3.22 -28.20
C ARG A 695 -27.02 -4.53 -27.64
N CYS A 696 -28.32 -4.57 -27.35
CA CYS A 696 -29.01 -5.84 -27.18
C CYS A 696 -29.18 -6.45 -28.57
N SER A 697 -28.64 -7.66 -28.73
CA SER A 697 -28.64 -8.37 -30.01
C SER A 697 -30.06 -8.50 -30.61
N ARG A 698 -30.32 -7.71 -31.60
CA ARG A 698 -31.41 -7.95 -32.56
C ARG A 698 -30.83 -8.47 -33.88
N ASP A 699 -29.82 -9.31 -33.85
CA ASP A 699 -29.37 -10.01 -35.04
C ASP A 699 -28.64 -11.30 -34.67
N SER A 700 -29.40 -12.39 -34.54
CA SER A 700 -28.86 -13.72 -34.79
C SER A 700 -29.99 -14.59 -35.34
N SER A 701 -30.34 -14.33 -36.58
CA SER A 701 -30.91 -15.39 -37.41
C SER A 701 -29.74 -16.03 -38.15
N GLY A 702 -29.34 -17.18 -37.71
CA GLY A 702 -28.40 -18.01 -38.46
C GLY A 702 -27.24 -18.60 -37.67
N GLY A 703 -27.43 -19.77 -37.15
CA GLY A 703 -26.35 -20.76 -37.05
C GLY A 703 -25.68 -21.00 -35.72
N SER A 704 -26.04 -22.12 -35.16
CA SER A 704 -25.26 -23.01 -34.29
C SER A 704 -25.18 -22.72 -32.78
N GLU A 705 -25.73 -23.69 -32.12
CA GLU A 705 -25.82 -23.92 -30.70
C GLU A 705 -24.47 -23.88 -29.99
N ASN A 706 -24.41 -23.10 -28.89
CA ASN A 706 -23.75 -23.58 -27.67
C ASN A 706 -24.30 -22.79 -26.51
N GLY A 707 -24.91 -23.49 -25.60
CA GLY A 707 -25.75 -22.96 -24.57
C GLY A 707 -25.00 -22.17 -23.48
N LEU A 708 -25.42 -20.93 -23.35
CA LEU A 708 -25.34 -20.19 -22.09
C LEU A 708 -26.77 -19.75 -21.82
N GLU A 709 -27.38 -20.44 -20.88
CA GLU A 709 -28.76 -20.17 -20.49
C GLU A 709 -28.97 -18.74 -20.05
N CYS A 710 -29.70 -17.97 -20.82
CA CYS A 710 -30.36 -16.79 -20.35
C CYS A 710 -31.54 -17.22 -19.48
N SER A 711 -31.52 -16.86 -18.22
CA SER A 711 -32.69 -17.08 -17.35
C SER A 711 -33.91 -16.38 -17.94
N PRO A 712 -35.05 -17.05 -18.01
CA PRO A 712 -36.26 -16.44 -18.57
C PRO A 712 -36.78 -15.30 -17.67
N PRO A 713 -37.51 -14.36 -18.23
CA PRO A 713 -38.12 -13.32 -17.42
C PRO A 713 -39.10 -13.92 -16.43
N LEU A 714 -38.99 -13.47 -15.18
CA LEU A 714 -39.90 -13.84 -14.10
C LEU A 714 -41.31 -13.32 -14.43
N GLY A 715 -42.14 -14.17 -14.88
CA GLY A 715 -43.55 -13.89 -15.11
C GLY A 715 -44.24 -14.95 -15.91
N GLN A 716 -44.46 -16.08 -15.30
CA GLN A 716 -45.65 -16.92 -15.52
C GLN A 716 -45.52 -18.21 -14.72
N THR A 717 -46.46 -18.35 -13.75
CA THR A 717 -46.79 -19.43 -12.81
C THR A 717 -45.83 -19.59 -11.65
#